data_edd413df8135275c4cf416bfae7be908
#
_entry.id   edd413df8135275c4cf416bfae7be908
#
_cell.length_a   1.000
_cell.length_b   1.000
_cell.length_c   1.000
_cell.angle_alpha   90.00
_cell.angle_beta   90.00
_cell.angle_gamma   90.00
#
_symmetry.space_group_name_H-M   'P 1'
#
loop_
_entity.id
_entity.type
_entity.pdbx_description
1 polymer ?
#
loop_
_entity_poly.entity_id
_entity_poly.type
_entity_poly.pdbx_seq_one_letter_code
_entity_poly.pdbx_strand_id
1 'polypeptide(L)'
;MDVAFEALVHRLAQATRDGRLGTADHAVLARRLQRWGRDLLAGLRVYSGDPIHVSALATRVLDLVIGAYAGRRPALRELDETRVLRPDWFAAPDQVGYVCYPERFAGTLAGVSARFDYLRELGVTYLHLMPLLEPRDGPDDGGYAVLDYRRVRPDLGTMDDLAVLADTLHDNGIALTLDLVLNHVAAEHAWARAAAAGDDAYADYFLTFPDRVEPDRYEATLPEVFPDFAPGNFTWVPEFDDGAGRWVWTTFNAFQWDLNWANPDVLCELLDVMLHLANVGVDCLRLDAIAFLWKRLGTNCQNQPEVHDLVAALRAAVRIAAPGVVFKAEAIVAPEDLPAYLGTGRHAGKVCDLAYHNSLMVQLWSALASGDAALARHALAAPPPKPVTTSWATYVRCHDDIGWAVSDDGAAAVGLSGPAHRAFLSRFYSGDFPSSFARGVVFQANPATGDARISGTLASLAGLQAALETRDPNDVDLALGRIFLLHAVVFGYGGIPLLYMGDEIGLCNDDSYLADPHLAGDNRWVHRPWMPWQDAERRHDPASVEGRVFAGVRHLVSVRRRLPGLHAAVESTPVDVGTSALLALLRRHPAGSVLQLYNVTQQWQPVSVDAVRGQLRARPGRLWDHLSAFAPVSGDGRLWLAPYAAWWLTAG
;
A
#
# COMPACT_ATOMS: atom_id res chain seq x y z
N MET A 1 -14.88 -29.58 12.02
CA MET A 1 -13.90 -29.18 10.98
C MET A 1 -13.67 -30.29 9.97
N ASP A 2 -13.56 -31.52 10.39
CA ASP A 2 -13.33 -32.66 9.48
C ASP A 2 -14.51 -32.91 8.54
N VAL A 3 -15.74 -32.86 9.01
CA VAL A 3 -16.96 -33.04 8.18
C VAL A 3 -17.07 -31.95 7.08
N ALA A 4 -16.79 -30.70 7.42
CA ALA A 4 -16.81 -29.61 6.42
C ALA A 4 -15.68 -29.75 5.40
N PHE A 5 -14.50 -30.20 5.83
CA PHE A 5 -13.38 -30.46 4.91
C PHE A 5 -13.67 -31.65 3.98
N GLU A 6 -14.29 -32.73 4.51
CA GLU A 6 -14.73 -33.88 3.72
C GLU A 6 -15.76 -33.46 2.68
N ALA A 7 -16.68 -32.55 3.02
CA ALA A 7 -17.66 -32.00 2.06
C ALA A 7 -16.96 -31.27 0.89
N LEU A 8 -15.90 -30.48 1.16
CA LEU A 8 -15.12 -29.85 0.10
C LEU A 8 -14.41 -30.87 -0.80
N VAL A 9 -13.79 -31.91 -0.22
CA VAL A 9 -13.16 -32.99 -0.98
C VAL A 9 -14.19 -33.73 -1.86
N HIS A 10 -15.37 -34.01 -1.31
CA HIS A 10 -16.47 -34.65 -2.04
C HIS A 10 -16.96 -33.75 -3.20
N ARG A 11 -17.14 -32.46 -2.95
CA ARG A 11 -17.55 -31.49 -3.99
C ARG A 11 -16.55 -31.40 -5.13
N LEU A 12 -15.24 -31.36 -4.83
CA LEU A 12 -14.19 -31.37 -5.83
C LEU A 12 -14.25 -32.67 -6.69
N ALA A 13 -14.42 -33.83 -6.05
CA ALA A 13 -14.56 -35.09 -6.76
C ALA A 13 -15.83 -35.15 -7.61
N GLN A 14 -16.94 -34.53 -7.17
CA GLN A 14 -18.16 -34.42 -7.94
C GLN A 14 -17.95 -33.56 -9.19
N ALA A 15 -17.29 -32.39 -9.08
CA ALA A 15 -16.99 -31.52 -10.23
C ALA A 15 -16.19 -32.25 -11.32
N THR A 16 -15.35 -33.23 -10.94
CA THR A 16 -14.62 -34.07 -11.90
C THR A 16 -15.55 -35.09 -12.56
N ARG A 17 -16.45 -35.74 -11.80
CA ARG A 17 -17.45 -36.64 -12.36
C ARG A 17 -18.43 -35.97 -13.33
N ASP A 18 -18.75 -34.71 -13.02
CA ASP A 18 -19.65 -33.88 -13.86
C ASP A 18 -18.94 -33.28 -15.10
N GLY A 19 -17.66 -33.60 -15.31
CA GLY A 19 -16.89 -33.11 -16.45
C GLY A 19 -16.45 -31.64 -16.38
N ARG A 20 -16.62 -30.97 -15.24
CA ARG A 20 -16.18 -29.58 -15.02
C ARG A 20 -14.66 -29.46 -14.85
N LEU A 21 -13.98 -30.55 -14.47
CA LEU A 21 -12.53 -30.63 -14.27
C LEU A 21 -11.97 -31.89 -14.91
N GLY A 22 -10.81 -31.77 -15.53
CA GLY A 22 -9.99 -32.92 -15.95
C GLY A 22 -9.33 -33.61 -14.74
N THR A 23 -8.89 -34.87 -14.92
CA THR A 23 -8.21 -35.63 -13.85
C THR A 23 -6.93 -34.95 -13.36
N ALA A 24 -6.15 -34.35 -14.27
CA ALA A 24 -4.95 -33.60 -13.93
C ALA A 24 -5.27 -32.35 -13.09
N ASP A 25 -6.28 -31.58 -13.49
CA ASP A 25 -6.75 -30.40 -12.80
C ASP A 25 -7.29 -30.72 -11.41
N HIS A 26 -8.04 -31.84 -11.28
CA HIS A 26 -8.50 -32.36 -9.98
C HIS A 26 -7.30 -32.59 -9.04
N ALA A 27 -6.24 -33.27 -9.54
CA ALA A 27 -5.07 -33.55 -8.71
C ALA A 27 -4.34 -32.28 -8.24
N VAL A 28 -4.30 -31.24 -9.06
CA VAL A 28 -3.75 -29.92 -8.69
C VAL A 28 -4.61 -29.27 -7.62
N LEU A 29 -5.92 -29.15 -7.85
CA LEU A 29 -6.81 -28.52 -6.89
C LEU A 29 -6.93 -29.30 -5.57
N ALA A 30 -6.89 -30.64 -5.60
CA ALA A 30 -6.88 -31.46 -4.40
C ALA A 30 -5.65 -31.15 -3.51
N ARG A 31 -4.45 -31.04 -4.08
CA ARG A 31 -3.25 -30.66 -3.33
C ARG A 31 -3.36 -29.26 -2.75
N ARG A 32 -3.89 -28.30 -3.51
CA ARG A 32 -4.07 -26.92 -3.06
C ARG A 32 -5.15 -26.83 -1.99
N LEU A 33 -6.24 -27.58 -2.11
CA LEU A 33 -7.29 -27.70 -1.09
C LEU A 33 -6.75 -28.29 0.21
N GLN A 34 -5.90 -29.33 0.16
CA GLN A 34 -5.21 -29.87 1.33
C GLN A 34 -4.38 -28.81 2.05
N ARG A 35 -3.75 -27.90 1.30
CA ARG A 35 -2.87 -26.87 1.87
C ARG A 35 -3.68 -25.71 2.49
N TRP A 36 -4.71 -25.20 1.82
CA TRP A 36 -5.41 -23.97 2.21
C TRP A 36 -6.87 -24.16 2.63
N GLY A 37 -7.46 -25.31 2.40
CA GLY A 37 -8.89 -25.52 2.68
C GLY A 37 -9.25 -25.40 4.16
N ARG A 38 -8.33 -25.75 5.07
CA ARG A 38 -8.55 -25.56 6.52
C ARG A 38 -8.50 -24.09 6.92
N ASP A 39 -7.66 -23.28 6.28
CA ASP A 39 -7.59 -21.84 6.51
C ASP A 39 -8.87 -21.17 5.99
N LEU A 40 -9.37 -21.59 4.81
CA LEU A 40 -10.66 -21.18 4.28
C LEU A 40 -11.79 -21.44 5.27
N LEU A 41 -11.93 -22.70 5.74
CA LEU A 41 -12.96 -23.07 6.72
C LEU A 41 -12.84 -22.32 8.04
N ALA A 42 -11.61 -22.04 8.48
CA ALA A 42 -11.38 -21.28 9.72
C ALA A 42 -11.85 -19.84 9.60
N GLY A 43 -11.59 -19.19 8.47
CA GLY A 43 -12.02 -17.81 8.22
C GLY A 43 -13.53 -17.69 8.03
N LEU A 44 -14.17 -18.63 7.31
CA LEU A 44 -15.62 -18.61 7.08
C LEU A 44 -16.46 -18.80 8.36
N ARG A 45 -15.85 -19.19 9.48
CA ARG A 45 -16.54 -19.26 10.78
C ARG A 45 -16.97 -17.90 11.31
N VAL A 46 -16.49 -16.82 10.75
CA VAL A 46 -16.96 -15.47 11.07
C VAL A 46 -18.47 -15.34 10.86
N TYR A 47 -19.04 -16.07 9.87
CA TYR A 47 -20.46 -16.04 9.54
C TYR A 47 -21.34 -16.96 10.40
N SER A 48 -20.81 -18.05 10.89
CA SER A 48 -21.56 -19.00 11.72
C SER A 48 -20.65 -19.91 12.54
N GLY A 49 -21.07 -20.20 13.78
CA GLY A 49 -20.46 -21.26 14.58
C GLY A 49 -20.94 -22.67 14.18
N ASP A 50 -22.03 -22.78 13.41
CA ASP A 50 -22.60 -24.06 12.96
C ASP A 50 -21.79 -24.65 11.80
N PRO A 51 -21.21 -25.86 11.98
CA PRO A 51 -20.44 -26.53 10.92
C PRO A 51 -21.23 -26.77 9.62
N ILE A 52 -22.55 -26.93 9.68
CA ILE A 52 -23.40 -27.17 8.51
C ILE A 52 -23.46 -25.90 7.66
N HIS A 53 -23.73 -24.75 8.26
CA HIS A 53 -23.75 -23.46 7.55
C HIS A 53 -22.37 -23.11 6.97
N VAL A 54 -21.30 -23.30 7.75
CA VAL A 54 -19.93 -23.11 7.26
C VAL A 54 -19.61 -24.02 6.07
N SER A 55 -20.06 -25.31 6.12
CA SER A 55 -19.84 -26.25 5.04
C SER A 55 -20.60 -25.84 3.76
N ALA A 56 -21.83 -25.37 3.89
CA ALA A 56 -22.63 -24.90 2.77
C ALA A 56 -21.98 -23.69 2.08
N LEU A 57 -21.58 -22.68 2.87
CA LEU A 57 -20.87 -21.51 2.35
C LEU A 57 -19.52 -21.88 1.70
N ALA A 58 -18.74 -22.74 2.37
CA ALA A 58 -17.46 -23.20 1.83
C ALA A 58 -17.61 -23.97 0.51
N THR A 59 -18.72 -24.69 0.32
CA THR A 59 -19.04 -25.37 -0.93
C THR A 59 -19.34 -24.37 -2.04
N ARG A 60 -20.10 -23.31 -1.77
CA ARG A 60 -20.33 -22.21 -2.73
C ARG A 60 -19.01 -21.54 -3.13
N VAL A 61 -18.16 -21.22 -2.15
CA VAL A 61 -16.83 -20.65 -2.39
C VAL A 61 -15.98 -21.59 -3.25
N LEU A 62 -15.99 -22.90 -2.98
CA LEU A 62 -15.24 -23.87 -3.79
C LEU A 62 -15.78 -23.96 -5.23
N ASP A 63 -17.07 -23.79 -5.46
CA ASP A 63 -17.63 -23.77 -6.81
C ASP A 63 -17.11 -22.58 -7.63
N LEU A 64 -17.00 -21.38 -7.02
CA LEU A 64 -16.36 -20.22 -7.65
C LEU A 64 -14.89 -20.50 -7.98
N VAL A 65 -14.16 -21.07 -7.02
CA VAL A 65 -12.74 -21.46 -7.19
C VAL A 65 -12.56 -22.46 -8.34
N ILE A 66 -13.41 -23.49 -8.42
CA ILE A 66 -13.37 -24.49 -9.50
C ILE A 66 -13.63 -23.83 -10.85
N GLY A 67 -14.66 -22.97 -10.95
CA GLY A 67 -14.98 -22.24 -12.17
C GLY A 67 -13.84 -21.36 -12.63
N ALA A 68 -13.28 -20.58 -11.72
CA ALA A 68 -12.14 -19.70 -12.00
C ALA A 68 -10.90 -20.48 -12.45
N TYR A 69 -10.56 -21.58 -11.76
CA TYR A 69 -9.42 -22.42 -12.16
C TYR A 69 -9.63 -23.07 -13.53
N ALA A 70 -10.83 -23.55 -13.83
CA ALA A 70 -11.15 -24.14 -15.14
C ALA A 70 -10.96 -23.13 -16.27
N GLY A 71 -11.34 -21.87 -16.06
CA GLY A 71 -11.17 -20.77 -17.02
C GLY A 71 -9.77 -20.14 -17.04
N ARG A 72 -8.86 -20.53 -16.12
CA ARG A 72 -7.53 -19.92 -16.01
C ARG A 72 -6.62 -20.31 -17.17
N ARG A 73 -6.08 -19.31 -17.90
CA ARG A 73 -5.24 -19.51 -19.09
C ARG A 73 -3.96 -20.32 -18.78
N PRO A 74 -3.46 -21.16 -19.71
CA PRO A 74 -2.25 -21.99 -19.49
C PRO A 74 -1.03 -21.19 -19.04
N ALA A 75 -0.75 -20.03 -19.64
CA ALA A 75 0.38 -19.17 -19.25
C ALA A 75 0.29 -18.70 -17.78
N LEU A 76 -0.91 -18.35 -17.30
CA LEU A 76 -1.11 -17.97 -15.90
C LEU A 76 -0.97 -19.18 -14.95
N ARG A 77 -1.36 -20.39 -15.37
CA ARG A 77 -1.14 -21.60 -14.58
C ARG A 77 0.35 -21.93 -14.47
N GLU A 78 1.14 -21.72 -15.51
CA GLU A 78 2.59 -21.89 -15.50
C GLU A 78 3.28 -20.86 -14.59
N LEU A 79 2.82 -19.60 -14.65
CA LEU A 79 3.27 -18.54 -13.75
C LEU A 79 2.95 -18.88 -12.28
N ASP A 80 1.76 -19.42 -12.00
CA ASP A 80 1.36 -19.91 -10.67
C ASP A 80 2.34 -20.97 -10.15
N GLU A 81 2.65 -21.99 -10.96
CA GLU A 81 3.59 -23.06 -10.55
C GLU A 81 5.00 -22.51 -10.31
N THR A 82 5.46 -21.58 -11.16
CA THR A 82 6.75 -20.90 -10.98
C THR A 82 6.81 -20.16 -9.64
N ARG A 83 5.73 -19.45 -9.28
CA ARG A 83 5.62 -18.69 -8.01
C ARG A 83 5.42 -19.59 -6.80
N VAL A 84 4.76 -20.74 -6.96
CA VAL A 84 4.66 -21.74 -5.87
C VAL A 84 6.04 -22.31 -5.53
N LEU A 85 6.93 -22.44 -6.51
CA LEU A 85 8.33 -22.86 -6.29
C LEU A 85 9.21 -21.75 -5.73
N ARG A 86 8.80 -20.48 -5.88
CA ARG A 86 9.45 -19.28 -5.32
C ARG A 86 8.43 -18.45 -4.55
N PRO A 87 7.94 -18.92 -3.40
CA PRO A 87 6.81 -18.29 -2.70
C PRO A 87 7.10 -16.89 -2.16
N ASP A 88 8.37 -16.50 -2.10
CA ASP A 88 8.88 -15.19 -1.71
C ASP A 88 9.27 -14.30 -2.91
N TRP A 89 8.77 -14.61 -4.11
CA TRP A 89 9.11 -13.89 -5.35
C TRP A 89 8.93 -12.36 -5.21
N PHE A 90 7.92 -11.91 -4.45
CA PHE A 90 7.63 -10.50 -4.18
C PHE A 90 8.51 -9.88 -3.06
N ALA A 91 9.35 -10.66 -2.39
CA ALA A 91 10.16 -10.24 -1.24
C ALA A 91 11.64 -10.06 -1.57
N ALA A 92 12.06 -10.43 -2.77
CA ALA A 92 13.46 -10.40 -3.21
C ALA A 92 14.03 -8.98 -3.30
N PRO A 93 15.36 -8.79 -3.15
CA PRO A 93 15.98 -7.46 -3.19
C PRO A 93 15.88 -6.75 -4.54
N ASP A 94 15.57 -7.45 -5.62
CA ASP A 94 15.38 -6.89 -6.96
C ASP A 94 13.99 -6.30 -7.20
N GLN A 95 13.05 -6.49 -6.27
CA GLN A 95 11.72 -5.92 -6.38
C GLN A 95 11.73 -4.39 -6.23
N VAL A 96 11.17 -3.70 -7.22
CA VAL A 96 11.00 -2.24 -7.27
C VAL A 96 9.62 -1.95 -7.82
N GLY A 97 8.81 -1.24 -7.04
CA GLY A 97 7.46 -0.86 -7.40
C GLY A 97 7.39 0.54 -8.01
N TYR A 98 6.51 0.71 -8.98
CA TYR A 98 6.13 1.98 -9.56
C TYR A 98 4.62 2.13 -9.50
N VAL A 99 4.13 3.27 -9.04
CA VAL A 99 2.71 3.56 -8.80
C VAL A 99 2.29 4.75 -9.63
N CYS A 100 1.24 4.61 -10.42
CA CYS A 100 0.73 5.70 -11.25
C CYS A 100 -0.77 5.56 -11.56
N TYR A 101 -1.41 6.68 -11.81
CA TYR A 101 -2.67 6.72 -12.54
C TYR A 101 -2.39 6.49 -14.03
N PRO A 102 -3.02 5.51 -14.70
CA PRO A 102 -2.73 5.21 -16.12
C PRO A 102 -2.90 6.41 -17.05
N GLU A 103 -3.99 7.18 -16.86
CA GLU A 103 -4.25 8.39 -17.66
C GLU A 103 -3.18 9.45 -17.46
N ARG A 104 -2.74 9.67 -16.21
CA ARG A 104 -1.73 10.68 -15.89
C ARG A 104 -0.34 10.27 -16.39
N PHE A 105 -0.06 8.97 -16.39
CA PHE A 105 1.21 8.42 -16.84
C PHE A 105 1.32 8.37 -18.36
N ALA A 106 0.29 7.82 -19.05
CA ALA A 106 0.41 7.49 -20.47
C ALA A 106 -0.89 7.61 -21.28
N GLY A 107 -1.96 8.14 -20.69
CA GLY A 107 -3.25 8.37 -21.32
C GLY A 107 -4.14 7.14 -21.37
N THR A 108 -3.62 5.96 -21.76
CA THR A 108 -4.37 4.72 -21.94
C THR A 108 -3.54 3.50 -21.53
N LEU A 109 -4.16 2.32 -21.42
CA LEU A 109 -3.44 1.06 -21.17
C LEU A 109 -2.42 0.75 -22.28
N ALA A 110 -2.78 1.01 -23.55
CA ALA A 110 -1.84 0.89 -24.68
C ALA A 110 -0.67 1.90 -24.55
N GLY A 111 -0.95 3.12 -24.06
CA GLY A 111 0.07 4.11 -23.74
C GLY A 111 1.02 3.63 -22.66
N VAL A 112 0.54 2.95 -21.62
CA VAL A 112 1.40 2.34 -20.58
C VAL A 112 2.35 1.33 -21.21
N SER A 113 1.85 0.47 -22.11
CA SER A 113 2.70 -0.47 -22.86
C SER A 113 3.79 0.24 -23.66
N ALA A 114 3.51 1.40 -24.25
CA ALA A 114 4.49 2.18 -25.02
C ALA A 114 5.61 2.79 -24.14
N ARG A 115 5.49 2.73 -22.79
CA ARG A 115 6.46 3.27 -21.83
C ARG A 115 7.28 2.20 -21.13
N PHE A 116 7.27 0.95 -21.58
CA PHE A 116 8.03 -0.14 -20.95
C PHE A 116 9.53 0.12 -20.88
N ASP A 117 10.11 0.71 -21.92
CA ASP A 117 11.55 1.00 -21.91
C ASP A 117 11.94 1.95 -20.77
N TYR A 118 11.08 2.93 -20.44
CA TYR A 118 11.27 3.81 -19.30
C TYR A 118 11.21 3.04 -17.96
N LEU A 119 10.17 2.22 -17.75
CA LEU A 119 10.02 1.42 -16.55
C LEU A 119 11.15 0.41 -16.39
N ARG A 120 11.58 -0.23 -17.48
CA ARG A 120 12.71 -1.16 -17.49
C ARG A 120 14.03 -0.45 -17.20
N GLU A 121 14.26 0.74 -17.75
CA GLU A 121 15.45 1.55 -17.48
C GLU A 121 15.54 1.90 -15.99
N LEU A 122 14.42 2.24 -15.36
CA LEU A 122 14.32 2.51 -13.92
C LEU A 122 14.49 1.22 -13.08
N GLY A 123 14.29 0.06 -13.69
CA GLY A 123 14.41 -1.24 -13.04
C GLY A 123 13.15 -1.70 -12.31
N VAL A 124 11.99 -1.22 -12.74
CA VAL A 124 10.67 -1.62 -12.20
C VAL A 124 10.40 -3.09 -12.44
N THR A 125 9.90 -3.78 -11.40
CA THR A 125 9.47 -5.19 -11.43
C THR A 125 8.04 -5.38 -10.91
N TYR A 126 7.40 -4.30 -10.45
CA TYR A 126 6.09 -4.28 -9.86
C TYR A 126 5.40 -2.97 -10.27
N LEU A 127 4.41 -3.05 -11.15
CA LEU A 127 3.64 -1.89 -11.62
C LEU A 127 2.28 -1.86 -10.95
N HIS A 128 2.00 -0.81 -10.20
CA HIS A 128 0.71 -0.56 -9.59
C HIS A 128 -0.02 0.53 -10.37
N LEU A 129 -1.04 0.13 -11.11
CA LEU A 129 -1.95 1.05 -11.77
C LEU A 129 -3.07 1.42 -10.80
N MET A 130 -3.15 2.71 -10.47
CA MET A 130 -4.18 3.29 -9.62
C MET A 130 -5.57 3.04 -10.24
N PRO A 131 -6.71 3.27 -9.53
CA PRO A 131 -7.99 2.75 -9.93
C PRO A 131 -8.30 2.94 -11.41
N LEU A 132 -8.48 1.83 -12.12
CA LEU A 132 -8.76 1.80 -13.55
C LEU A 132 -10.07 1.07 -13.90
N LEU A 133 -10.72 0.46 -12.90
CA LEU A 133 -12.05 -0.12 -13.08
C LEU A 133 -13.08 1.00 -13.20
N GLU A 134 -14.20 0.74 -13.86
CA GLU A 134 -15.17 1.79 -14.20
C GLU A 134 -15.76 2.45 -12.95
N PRO A 135 -15.47 3.75 -12.69
CA PRO A 135 -16.05 4.49 -11.60
C PRO A 135 -17.41 5.09 -12.01
N ARG A 136 -18.10 5.70 -11.05
CA ARG A 136 -19.27 6.55 -11.33
C ARG A 136 -18.89 7.80 -12.12
N ASP A 137 -19.88 8.38 -12.82
CA ASP A 137 -19.72 9.69 -13.46
C ASP A 137 -19.65 10.83 -12.44
N GLY A 138 -18.86 11.86 -12.72
CA GLY A 138 -18.68 13.05 -11.87
C GLY A 138 -17.67 12.80 -10.75
N PRO A 139 -17.84 13.39 -9.54
CA PRO A 139 -16.94 13.14 -8.43
C PRO A 139 -16.91 11.66 -8.05
N ASP A 140 -15.73 11.04 -8.13
CA ASP A 140 -15.54 9.60 -8.01
C ASP A 140 -14.44 9.21 -7.00
N ASP A 141 -13.93 10.20 -6.24
CA ASP A 141 -12.84 10.03 -5.27
C ASP A 141 -11.55 9.48 -5.92
N GLY A 142 -11.23 9.92 -7.14
CA GLY A 142 -10.04 9.45 -7.86
C GLY A 142 -10.15 8.01 -8.36
N GLY A 143 -11.37 7.57 -8.70
CA GLY A 143 -11.68 6.24 -9.20
C GLY A 143 -12.09 5.22 -8.13
N TYR A 144 -12.13 5.62 -6.84
CA TYR A 144 -12.50 4.70 -5.75
C TYR A 144 -14.01 4.51 -5.55
N ALA A 145 -14.88 5.26 -6.25
CA ALA A 145 -16.32 5.01 -6.28
C ALA A 145 -16.66 4.08 -7.47
N VAL A 146 -16.46 2.77 -7.30
CA VAL A 146 -16.58 1.78 -8.39
C VAL A 146 -18.03 1.58 -8.80
N LEU A 147 -18.31 1.72 -10.11
CA LEU A 147 -19.58 1.44 -10.74
C LEU A 147 -19.65 -0.01 -11.26
N ASP A 148 -18.55 -0.52 -11.82
CA ASP A 148 -18.48 -1.88 -12.34
C ASP A 148 -17.07 -2.46 -12.20
N TYR A 149 -16.91 -3.52 -11.41
CA TYR A 149 -15.64 -4.22 -11.20
C TYR A 149 -15.15 -5.05 -12.39
N ARG A 150 -16.00 -5.27 -13.40
CA ARG A 150 -15.71 -6.13 -14.56
C ARG A 150 -15.45 -5.34 -15.83
N ARG A 151 -15.38 -4.02 -15.70
CA ARG A 151 -15.10 -3.10 -16.81
C ARG A 151 -13.95 -2.18 -16.45
N VAL A 152 -13.09 -1.96 -17.44
CA VAL A 152 -12.09 -0.88 -17.39
C VAL A 152 -12.80 0.44 -17.72
N ARG A 153 -12.39 1.52 -17.11
CA ARG A 153 -12.82 2.88 -17.43
C ARG A 153 -12.68 3.12 -18.95
N PRO A 154 -13.74 3.52 -19.66
CA PRO A 154 -13.76 3.50 -21.13
C PRO A 154 -12.69 4.32 -21.83
N ASP A 155 -12.22 5.43 -21.18
CA ASP A 155 -11.16 6.26 -21.73
C ASP A 155 -9.76 5.61 -21.63
N LEU A 156 -9.58 4.60 -20.79
CA LEU A 156 -8.33 3.86 -20.65
C LEU A 156 -8.21 2.67 -21.60
N GLY A 157 -9.34 2.06 -21.97
CA GLY A 157 -9.39 0.85 -22.79
C GLY A 157 -10.45 -0.15 -22.34
N THR A 158 -10.20 -1.41 -22.59
CA THR A 158 -11.11 -2.54 -22.30
C THR A 158 -10.46 -3.55 -21.36
N MET A 159 -11.23 -4.53 -20.88
CA MET A 159 -10.68 -5.67 -20.13
C MET A 159 -9.72 -6.53 -20.98
N ASP A 160 -9.95 -6.62 -22.30
CA ASP A 160 -9.03 -7.31 -23.21
C ASP A 160 -7.71 -6.54 -23.34
N ASP A 161 -7.73 -5.20 -23.39
CA ASP A 161 -6.52 -4.37 -23.37
C ASP A 161 -5.74 -4.54 -22.05
N LEU A 162 -6.44 -4.67 -20.93
CA LEU A 162 -5.82 -4.96 -19.64
C LEU A 162 -5.15 -6.35 -19.63
N ALA A 163 -5.79 -7.36 -20.22
CA ALA A 163 -5.21 -8.68 -20.33
C ALA A 163 -3.96 -8.69 -21.23
N VAL A 164 -3.98 -7.96 -22.34
CA VAL A 164 -2.80 -7.78 -23.23
C VAL A 164 -1.67 -7.07 -22.50
N LEU A 165 -1.99 -6.02 -21.74
CA LEU A 165 -1.00 -5.31 -20.90
C LEU A 165 -0.39 -6.26 -19.86
N ALA A 166 -1.23 -7.07 -19.15
CA ALA A 166 -0.76 -8.02 -18.17
C ALA A 166 0.20 -9.06 -18.78
N ASP A 167 -0.14 -9.62 -19.94
CA ASP A 167 0.73 -10.57 -20.65
C ASP A 167 2.08 -9.91 -21.02
N THR A 168 2.04 -8.68 -21.55
CA THR A 168 3.25 -7.94 -21.89
C THR A 168 4.13 -7.64 -20.66
N LEU A 169 3.51 -7.31 -19.52
CA LEU A 169 4.23 -7.11 -18.25
C LEU A 169 4.91 -8.41 -17.79
N HIS A 170 4.19 -9.54 -17.83
CA HIS A 170 4.72 -10.85 -17.46
C HIS A 170 5.92 -11.27 -18.33
N ASP A 171 5.85 -11.03 -19.64
CA ASP A 171 6.95 -11.31 -20.57
C ASP A 171 8.20 -10.47 -20.26
N ASN A 172 8.03 -9.32 -19.60
CA ASN A 172 9.10 -8.45 -19.16
C ASN A 172 9.47 -8.61 -17.66
N GLY A 173 8.92 -9.60 -16.96
CA GLY A 173 9.19 -9.87 -15.55
C GLY A 173 8.63 -8.81 -14.59
N ILE A 174 7.57 -8.10 -14.99
CA ILE A 174 6.89 -7.08 -14.17
C ILE A 174 5.54 -7.64 -13.70
N ALA A 175 5.31 -7.60 -12.40
CA ALA A 175 4.03 -7.97 -11.80
C ALA A 175 3.03 -6.80 -11.88
N LEU A 176 1.77 -7.10 -12.23
CA LEU A 176 0.68 -6.13 -12.29
C LEU A 176 -0.08 -6.07 -10.96
N THR A 177 -0.25 -4.87 -10.43
CA THR A 177 -1.07 -4.61 -9.25
C THR A 177 -2.23 -3.70 -9.61
N LEU A 178 -3.41 -4.03 -9.12
CA LEU A 178 -4.61 -3.19 -9.21
C LEU A 178 -5.22 -2.94 -7.84
N ASP A 179 -5.88 -1.79 -7.71
CA ASP A 179 -6.77 -1.50 -6.58
C ASP A 179 -8.04 -2.32 -6.68
N LEU A 180 -8.46 -2.85 -5.54
CA LEU A 180 -9.76 -3.50 -5.36
C LEU A 180 -10.44 -2.89 -4.13
N VAL A 181 -11.45 -2.06 -4.39
CA VAL A 181 -12.24 -1.42 -3.34
C VAL A 181 -13.17 -2.48 -2.73
N LEU A 182 -13.01 -2.74 -1.44
CA LEU A 182 -13.79 -3.77 -0.74
C LEU A 182 -14.83 -3.20 0.21
N ASN A 183 -14.59 -1.99 0.75
CA ASN A 183 -15.47 -1.44 1.77
C ASN A 183 -16.78 -0.91 1.20
N HIS A 184 -16.80 -0.38 -0.02
CA HIS A 184 -17.94 0.34 -0.59
C HIS A 184 -17.99 0.21 -2.11
N VAL A 185 -19.13 0.60 -2.67
CA VAL A 185 -19.35 0.79 -4.11
C VAL A 185 -20.00 2.15 -4.35
N ALA A 186 -20.02 2.60 -5.60
CA ALA A 186 -20.77 3.79 -5.98
C ALA A 186 -22.28 3.59 -5.73
N ALA A 187 -22.99 4.67 -5.38
CA ALA A 187 -24.44 4.66 -5.23
C ALA A 187 -25.17 4.21 -6.52
N GLU A 188 -24.52 4.38 -7.67
CA GLU A 188 -25.03 3.96 -8.99
C GLU A 188 -24.66 2.50 -9.37
N HIS A 189 -23.90 1.79 -8.52
CA HIS A 189 -23.57 0.40 -8.75
C HIS A 189 -24.84 -0.47 -8.88
N ALA A 190 -24.81 -1.51 -9.70
CA ALA A 190 -25.99 -2.35 -9.96
C ALA A 190 -26.60 -2.92 -8.67
N TRP A 191 -25.78 -3.32 -7.69
CA TRP A 191 -26.24 -3.81 -6.38
C TRP A 191 -26.95 -2.72 -5.58
N ALA A 192 -26.42 -1.50 -5.58
CA ALA A 192 -26.98 -0.37 -4.84
C ALA A 192 -28.34 0.05 -5.43
N ARG A 193 -28.42 0.11 -6.76
CA ARG A 193 -29.70 0.40 -7.45
C ARG A 193 -30.75 -0.69 -7.22
N ALA A 194 -30.37 -1.96 -7.24
CA ALA A 194 -31.28 -3.07 -6.96
C ALA A 194 -31.80 -3.02 -5.52
N ALA A 195 -30.89 -2.79 -4.53
CA ALA A 195 -31.28 -2.61 -3.13
C ALA A 195 -32.25 -1.44 -2.94
N ALA A 196 -31.96 -0.27 -3.54
CA ALA A 196 -32.84 0.91 -3.47
C ALA A 196 -34.22 0.68 -4.12
N ALA A 197 -34.27 -0.13 -5.18
CA ALA A 197 -35.50 -0.52 -5.86
C ALA A 197 -36.30 -1.63 -5.12
N GLY A 198 -35.84 -2.07 -3.95
CA GLY A 198 -36.54 -3.07 -3.13
C GLY A 198 -36.36 -4.51 -3.62
N ASP A 199 -35.28 -4.83 -4.32
CA ASP A 199 -34.94 -6.21 -4.67
C ASP A 199 -34.41 -6.94 -3.43
N ASP A 200 -35.17 -7.91 -2.92
CA ASP A 200 -34.85 -8.70 -1.74
C ASP A 200 -33.48 -9.40 -1.81
N ALA A 201 -33.01 -9.73 -3.03
CA ALA A 201 -31.71 -10.37 -3.22
C ALA A 201 -30.52 -9.44 -2.85
N TYR A 202 -30.72 -8.14 -2.89
CA TYR A 202 -29.68 -7.13 -2.61
C TYR A 202 -29.97 -6.28 -1.37
N ALA A 203 -31.13 -6.46 -0.72
CA ALA A 203 -31.54 -5.66 0.44
C ALA A 203 -30.48 -5.63 1.54
N ASP A 204 -29.86 -6.79 1.83
CA ASP A 204 -28.86 -6.94 2.89
C ASP A 204 -27.40 -6.73 2.40
N TYR A 205 -27.18 -6.26 1.17
CA TYR A 205 -25.83 -5.93 0.68
C TYR A 205 -25.29 -4.65 1.30
N PHE A 206 -26.18 -3.79 1.80
CA PHE A 206 -25.86 -2.50 2.41
C PHE A 206 -26.46 -2.39 3.81
N LEU A 207 -25.81 -1.58 4.66
CA LEU A 207 -26.34 -1.25 5.98
C LEU A 207 -27.23 -0.02 5.84
N THR A 208 -28.55 -0.23 5.91
CA THR A 208 -29.55 0.82 5.73
C THR A 208 -30.52 0.86 6.91
N PHE A 209 -30.99 2.05 7.27
CA PHE A 209 -31.81 2.31 8.45
C PHE A 209 -33.00 3.22 8.10
N PRO A 210 -34.22 2.93 8.62
CA PRO A 210 -35.41 3.75 8.34
C PRO A 210 -35.39 5.12 9.03
N ASP A 211 -34.63 5.25 10.11
CA ASP A 211 -34.54 6.46 10.92
C ASP A 211 -33.12 6.64 11.50
N ARG A 212 -32.92 7.65 12.35
CA ARG A 212 -31.63 7.97 12.98
C ARG A 212 -31.31 7.18 14.26
N VAL A 213 -32.21 6.32 14.74
CA VAL A 213 -32.04 5.67 16.05
C VAL A 213 -30.76 4.82 16.10
N GLU A 214 -30.59 3.91 15.13
CA GLU A 214 -29.36 3.09 15.05
C GLU A 214 -28.16 3.88 14.53
N PRO A 215 -28.24 4.71 13.46
CA PRO A 215 -27.16 5.60 13.06
C PRO A 215 -26.56 6.42 14.20
N ASP A 216 -27.39 7.10 15.01
CA ASP A 216 -26.92 7.92 16.15
C ASP A 216 -26.18 7.08 17.21
N ARG A 217 -26.58 5.81 17.41
CA ARG A 217 -25.87 4.89 18.31
C ARG A 217 -24.50 4.49 17.78
N TYR A 218 -24.36 4.31 16.47
CA TYR A 218 -23.06 4.06 15.84
C TYR A 218 -22.18 5.31 15.90
N GLU A 219 -22.70 6.47 15.53
CA GLU A 219 -21.96 7.74 15.52
C GLU A 219 -21.39 8.14 16.89
N ALA A 220 -21.99 7.64 17.97
CA ALA A 220 -21.45 7.86 19.32
C ALA A 220 -20.01 7.32 19.50
N THR A 221 -19.55 6.39 18.65
CA THR A 221 -18.23 5.77 18.72
C THR A 221 -17.46 5.80 17.41
N LEU A 222 -18.08 6.18 16.29
CA LEU A 222 -17.42 6.25 14.99
C LEU A 222 -16.54 7.48 14.86
N PRO A 223 -15.31 7.34 14.32
CA PRO A 223 -14.56 8.50 13.83
C PRO A 223 -15.11 8.96 12.48
N GLU A 224 -15.13 10.24 12.24
CA GLU A 224 -15.33 10.79 10.91
C GLU A 224 -14.01 10.77 10.15
N VAL A 225 -13.99 10.08 9.00
CA VAL A 225 -12.78 9.98 8.16
C VAL A 225 -12.63 11.23 7.29
N PHE A 226 -13.71 11.62 6.62
CA PHE A 226 -13.79 12.83 5.79
C PHE A 226 -15.02 13.67 6.19
N PRO A 227 -14.95 14.43 7.30
CA PRO A 227 -16.10 15.18 7.83
C PRO A 227 -16.70 16.18 6.84
N ASP A 228 -15.91 16.71 5.92
CA ASP A 228 -16.37 17.64 4.89
C ASP A 228 -17.16 16.94 3.76
N PHE A 229 -16.94 15.63 3.54
CA PHE A 229 -17.51 14.87 2.41
C PHE A 229 -18.63 13.90 2.83
N ALA A 230 -18.55 13.35 4.04
CA ALA A 230 -19.53 12.43 4.60
C ALA A 230 -19.71 12.68 6.11
N PRO A 231 -20.35 13.78 6.49
CA PRO A 231 -20.58 14.09 7.92
C PRO A 231 -21.44 13.01 8.57
N GLY A 232 -20.99 12.49 9.72
CA GLY A 232 -21.70 11.51 10.52
C GLY A 232 -21.70 10.08 9.97
N ASN A 233 -21.01 9.77 8.89
CA ASN A 233 -20.96 8.45 8.25
C ASN A 233 -22.29 7.87 7.77
N PHE A 234 -23.36 8.66 7.65
CA PHE A 234 -24.66 8.21 7.14
C PHE A 234 -25.28 9.27 6.23
N THR A 235 -25.76 8.81 5.08
CA THR A 235 -26.42 9.66 4.07
C THR A 235 -27.88 9.27 3.91
N TRP A 236 -28.78 10.27 3.91
CA TRP A 236 -30.18 10.03 3.59
C TRP A 236 -30.38 9.85 2.09
N VAL A 237 -30.97 8.73 1.69
CA VAL A 237 -31.25 8.37 0.30
C VAL A 237 -32.77 8.25 0.13
N PRO A 238 -33.40 9.23 -0.52
CA PRO A 238 -34.87 9.30 -0.62
C PRO A 238 -35.48 8.27 -1.55
N GLU A 239 -34.68 7.64 -2.44
CA GLU A 239 -35.15 6.70 -3.46
C GLU A 239 -35.45 5.29 -2.92
N PHE A 240 -35.04 4.99 -1.67
CA PHE A 240 -35.34 3.68 -1.07
C PHE A 240 -36.83 3.51 -0.75
N ASP A 241 -37.31 2.26 -0.80
CA ASP A 241 -38.64 1.82 -0.37
C ASP A 241 -39.77 2.62 -1.07
N ASP A 242 -39.73 2.73 -2.40
CA ASP A 242 -40.70 3.49 -3.20
C ASP A 242 -40.84 4.97 -2.78
N GLY A 243 -39.74 5.58 -2.31
CA GLY A 243 -39.69 7.00 -1.91
C GLY A 243 -39.92 7.25 -0.42
N ALA A 244 -39.99 6.21 0.42
CA ALA A 244 -40.00 6.39 1.88
C ALA A 244 -38.65 6.85 2.42
N GLY A 245 -37.56 6.48 1.72
CA GLY A 245 -36.19 6.86 2.03
C GLY A 245 -35.57 6.03 3.15
N ARG A 246 -34.23 5.94 3.12
CA ARG A 246 -33.44 5.30 4.21
C ARG A 246 -32.12 6.03 4.43
N TRP A 247 -31.58 5.90 5.64
CA TRP A 247 -30.19 6.26 5.94
C TRP A 247 -29.28 5.12 5.52
N VAL A 248 -28.30 5.43 4.67
CA VAL A 248 -27.32 4.46 4.17
C VAL A 248 -25.96 4.75 4.81
N TRP A 249 -25.22 3.71 5.19
CA TRP A 249 -23.86 3.87 5.70
C TRP A 249 -22.91 4.35 4.60
N THR A 250 -22.20 5.45 4.86
CA THR A 250 -21.27 6.09 3.93
C THR A 250 -20.02 6.56 4.69
N THR A 251 -18.99 5.72 4.77
CA THR A 251 -17.79 6.03 5.57
C THR A 251 -16.96 7.17 4.98
N PHE A 252 -16.86 7.28 3.65
CA PHE A 252 -15.93 8.19 2.97
C PHE A 252 -16.65 9.34 2.26
N ASN A 253 -17.52 9.04 1.32
CA ASN A 253 -18.30 10.04 0.58
C ASN A 253 -19.78 9.65 0.53
N ALA A 254 -20.67 10.62 0.45
CA ALA A 254 -22.12 10.39 0.38
C ALA A 254 -22.54 9.47 -0.79
N PHE A 255 -21.74 9.41 -1.85
CA PHE A 255 -21.96 8.57 -3.02
C PHE A 255 -21.24 7.21 -2.96
N GLN A 256 -20.53 6.90 -1.86
CA GLN A 256 -19.85 5.61 -1.61
C GLN A 256 -20.61 4.86 -0.52
N TRP A 257 -21.39 3.84 -0.92
CA TRP A 257 -22.22 3.07 0.01
C TRP A 257 -21.46 1.87 0.53
N ASP A 258 -21.30 1.80 1.85
CA ASP A 258 -20.56 0.73 2.51
C ASP A 258 -21.28 -0.62 2.38
N LEU A 259 -20.52 -1.65 2.00
CA LEU A 259 -21.00 -3.01 1.87
C LEU A 259 -21.16 -3.71 3.22
N ASN A 260 -22.20 -4.51 3.36
CA ASN A 260 -22.45 -5.31 4.55
C ASN A 260 -21.68 -6.63 4.49
N TRP A 261 -20.46 -6.64 5.00
CA TRP A 261 -19.62 -7.84 5.05
C TRP A 261 -20.11 -8.92 6.02
N ALA A 262 -21.13 -8.67 6.85
CA ALA A 262 -21.82 -9.72 7.61
C ALA A 262 -22.72 -10.59 6.70
N ASN A 263 -23.02 -10.14 5.49
CA ASN A 263 -23.72 -10.92 4.47
C ASN A 263 -22.73 -11.80 3.67
N PRO A 264 -22.86 -13.15 3.70
CA PRO A 264 -21.95 -14.04 2.97
C PRO A 264 -22.09 -13.95 1.46
N ASP A 265 -23.17 -13.38 0.93
CA ASP A 265 -23.33 -13.16 -0.51
C ASP A 265 -22.37 -12.06 -0.99
N VAL A 266 -22.15 -11.01 -0.23
CA VAL A 266 -21.13 -9.98 -0.49
C VAL A 266 -19.73 -10.59 -0.59
N LEU A 267 -19.39 -11.53 0.30
CA LEU A 267 -18.11 -12.25 0.23
C LEU A 267 -17.99 -13.04 -1.07
N CYS A 268 -19.06 -13.76 -1.49
CA CYS A 268 -19.05 -14.57 -2.70
C CYS A 268 -18.91 -13.71 -3.97
N GLU A 269 -19.62 -12.58 -4.05
CA GLU A 269 -19.53 -11.64 -5.18
C GLU A 269 -18.13 -11.04 -5.31
N LEU A 270 -17.56 -10.54 -4.21
CA LEU A 270 -16.23 -9.94 -4.24
C LEU A 270 -15.13 -10.99 -4.44
N LEU A 271 -15.30 -12.23 -3.96
CA LEU A 271 -14.40 -13.32 -4.31
C LEU A 271 -14.43 -13.62 -5.81
N ASP A 272 -15.60 -13.63 -6.43
CA ASP A 272 -15.73 -13.85 -7.87
C ASP A 272 -15.06 -12.73 -8.68
N VAL A 273 -15.18 -11.48 -8.22
CA VAL A 273 -14.41 -10.34 -8.78
C VAL A 273 -12.90 -10.56 -8.64
N MET A 274 -12.40 -10.97 -7.44
CA MET A 274 -10.98 -11.26 -7.24
C MET A 274 -10.46 -12.34 -8.19
N LEU A 275 -11.23 -13.41 -8.36
CA LEU A 275 -10.90 -14.52 -9.24
C LEU A 275 -10.95 -14.11 -10.72
N HIS A 276 -11.89 -13.25 -11.10
CA HIS A 276 -11.96 -12.66 -12.43
C HIS A 276 -10.70 -11.84 -12.75
N LEU A 277 -10.31 -10.89 -11.88
CA LEU A 277 -9.12 -10.08 -12.06
C LEU A 277 -7.84 -10.93 -12.08
N ALA A 278 -7.75 -11.96 -11.22
CA ALA A 278 -6.65 -12.92 -11.26
C ALA A 278 -6.56 -13.63 -12.63
N ASN A 279 -7.70 -13.95 -13.27
CA ASN A 279 -7.75 -14.60 -14.59
C ASN A 279 -7.48 -13.64 -15.75
N VAL A 280 -7.69 -12.34 -15.57
CA VAL A 280 -7.21 -11.30 -16.49
C VAL A 280 -5.69 -11.24 -16.50
N GLY A 281 -5.04 -11.53 -15.38
CA GLY A 281 -3.57 -11.53 -15.23
C GLY A 281 -3.06 -10.61 -14.12
N VAL A 282 -3.93 -10.15 -13.23
CA VAL A 282 -3.52 -9.36 -12.06
C VAL A 282 -2.77 -10.23 -11.07
N ASP A 283 -1.60 -9.79 -10.64
CA ASP A 283 -0.68 -10.51 -9.74
C ASP A 283 -0.83 -10.11 -8.28
N CYS A 284 -1.18 -8.85 -8.04
CA CYS A 284 -1.38 -8.32 -6.70
C CYS A 284 -2.68 -7.51 -6.65
N LEU A 285 -3.55 -7.83 -5.71
CA LEU A 285 -4.72 -7.03 -5.40
C LEU A 285 -4.41 -6.13 -4.20
N ARG A 286 -4.43 -4.80 -4.40
CA ARG A 286 -4.40 -3.85 -3.31
C ARG A 286 -5.81 -3.74 -2.75
N LEU A 287 -6.00 -4.26 -1.56
CA LEU A 287 -7.28 -4.27 -0.87
C LEU A 287 -7.49 -2.91 -0.19
N ASP A 288 -8.32 -2.09 -0.81
CA ASP A 288 -8.61 -0.75 -0.35
C ASP A 288 -9.49 -0.73 0.88
N ALA A 289 -9.19 0.15 1.83
CA ALA A 289 -9.98 0.45 3.02
C ALA A 289 -10.37 -0.78 3.86
N ILE A 290 -9.54 -1.83 3.88
CA ILE A 290 -9.92 -3.11 4.52
C ILE A 290 -10.13 -3.01 6.02
N ALA A 291 -9.63 -1.98 6.67
CA ALA A 291 -9.84 -1.78 8.11
C ALA A 291 -11.31 -1.54 8.47
N PHE A 292 -12.13 -1.12 7.50
CA PHE A 292 -13.52 -0.70 7.72
C PHE A 292 -14.57 -1.79 7.36
N LEU A 293 -14.17 -2.98 6.91
CA LEU A 293 -15.10 -3.98 6.38
C LEU A 293 -16.17 -4.44 7.37
N TRP A 294 -15.84 -4.56 8.66
CA TRP A 294 -16.76 -5.12 9.65
C TRP A 294 -17.33 -4.04 10.58
N LYS A 295 -18.66 -3.97 10.62
CA LYS A 295 -19.37 -2.98 11.44
C LYS A 295 -19.91 -3.65 12.72
N ARG A 296 -19.56 -3.10 13.90
CA ARG A 296 -20.02 -3.59 15.20
C ARG A 296 -20.44 -2.43 16.08
N LEU A 297 -21.71 -2.42 16.49
CA LEU A 297 -22.24 -1.37 17.36
C LEU A 297 -21.42 -1.29 18.67
N GLY A 298 -21.16 -0.05 19.10
CA GLY A 298 -20.39 0.24 20.32
C GLY A 298 -18.87 0.14 20.15
N THR A 299 -18.39 0.02 18.91
CA THR A 299 -16.98 0.13 18.54
C THR A 299 -16.77 1.26 17.54
N ASN A 300 -15.52 1.57 17.21
CA ASN A 300 -15.20 2.50 16.13
C ASN A 300 -15.40 1.90 14.72
N CYS A 301 -15.86 0.66 14.60
CA CYS A 301 -16.03 -0.09 13.35
C CYS A 301 -14.78 -0.11 12.44
N GLN A 302 -13.60 0.05 13.03
CA GLN A 302 -12.32 -0.04 12.36
C GLN A 302 -11.46 -1.12 13.01
N ASN A 303 -10.70 -1.86 12.21
CA ASN A 303 -9.75 -2.89 12.69
C ASN A 303 -10.42 -3.99 13.55
N GLN A 304 -11.66 -4.38 13.21
CA GLN A 304 -12.35 -5.42 13.95
C GLN A 304 -11.73 -6.80 13.67
N PRO A 305 -11.71 -7.73 14.66
CA PRO A 305 -11.11 -9.05 14.51
C PRO A 305 -11.64 -9.87 13.32
N GLU A 306 -12.91 -9.70 12.98
CA GLU A 306 -13.57 -10.38 11.86
C GLU A 306 -12.94 -10.04 10.51
N VAL A 307 -12.37 -8.86 10.35
CA VAL A 307 -11.68 -8.45 9.11
C VAL A 307 -10.55 -9.42 8.78
N HIS A 308 -9.78 -9.84 9.79
CA HIS A 308 -8.66 -10.77 9.59
C HIS A 308 -9.13 -12.17 9.23
N ASP A 309 -10.25 -12.64 9.80
CA ASP A 309 -10.88 -13.91 9.42
C ASP A 309 -11.39 -13.89 7.98
N LEU A 310 -12.09 -12.81 7.58
CA LEU A 310 -12.60 -12.60 6.22
C LEU A 310 -11.47 -12.60 5.18
N VAL A 311 -10.45 -11.78 5.39
CA VAL A 311 -9.35 -11.64 4.43
C VAL A 311 -8.54 -12.94 4.35
N ALA A 312 -8.37 -13.67 5.47
CA ALA A 312 -7.74 -14.99 5.46
C ALA A 312 -8.55 -16.01 4.66
N ALA A 313 -9.90 -15.99 4.74
CA ALA A 313 -10.76 -16.84 3.92
C ALA A 313 -10.65 -16.52 2.44
N LEU A 314 -10.74 -15.23 2.06
CA LEU A 314 -10.58 -14.77 0.68
C LEU A 314 -9.22 -15.16 0.11
N ARG A 315 -8.13 -14.93 0.87
CA ARG A 315 -6.78 -15.31 0.47
C ARG A 315 -6.65 -16.82 0.27
N ALA A 316 -7.22 -17.62 1.17
CA ALA A 316 -7.19 -19.09 1.05
C ALA A 316 -7.94 -19.55 -0.22
N ALA A 317 -9.11 -18.99 -0.51
CA ALA A 317 -9.90 -19.28 -1.69
C ALA A 317 -9.14 -18.93 -2.98
N VAL A 318 -8.61 -17.69 -3.07
CA VAL A 318 -7.80 -17.25 -4.23
C VAL A 318 -6.56 -18.13 -4.40
N ARG A 319 -5.87 -18.51 -3.32
CA ARG A 319 -4.68 -19.40 -3.36
C ARG A 319 -4.99 -20.82 -3.86
N ILE A 320 -6.21 -21.30 -3.71
CA ILE A 320 -6.61 -22.59 -4.30
C ILE A 320 -6.71 -22.48 -5.83
N ALA A 321 -7.29 -21.40 -6.36
CA ALA A 321 -7.43 -21.19 -7.80
C ALA A 321 -6.14 -20.68 -8.46
N ALA A 322 -5.55 -19.61 -7.89
CA ALA A 322 -4.47 -18.80 -8.45
C ALA A 322 -3.39 -18.53 -7.38
N PRO A 323 -2.56 -19.53 -7.02
CA PRO A 323 -1.62 -19.43 -5.89
C PRO A 323 -0.51 -18.39 -6.08
N GLY A 324 -0.29 -17.93 -7.29
CA GLY A 324 0.66 -16.87 -7.62
C GLY A 324 0.19 -15.46 -7.27
N VAL A 325 -1.11 -15.26 -7.01
CA VAL A 325 -1.69 -13.96 -6.66
C VAL A 325 -1.43 -13.63 -5.19
N VAL A 326 -1.07 -12.38 -4.91
CA VAL A 326 -0.80 -11.85 -3.56
C VAL A 326 -1.75 -10.72 -3.22
N PHE A 327 -1.97 -10.51 -1.91
CA PHE A 327 -2.79 -9.42 -1.38
C PHE A 327 -1.91 -8.36 -0.73
N LYS A 328 -2.18 -7.10 -1.02
CA LYS A 328 -1.56 -5.93 -0.39
C LYS A 328 -2.61 -5.17 0.42
N ALA A 329 -2.43 -5.12 1.74
CA ALA A 329 -3.31 -4.41 2.64
C ALA A 329 -3.12 -2.89 2.53
N GLU A 330 -4.20 -2.17 2.32
CA GLU A 330 -4.32 -0.76 2.64
C GLU A 330 -5.13 -0.65 3.94
N ALA A 331 -4.41 -0.41 5.04
CA ALA A 331 -4.97 -0.31 6.37
C ALA A 331 -4.31 0.87 7.10
N ILE A 332 -5.05 1.97 7.20
CA ILE A 332 -4.63 3.14 7.97
C ILE A 332 -5.10 2.94 9.41
N VAL A 333 -4.27 2.27 10.18
CA VAL A 333 -4.51 1.91 11.59
C VAL A 333 -3.31 2.32 12.45
N ALA A 334 -3.45 2.20 13.76
CA ALA A 334 -2.34 2.42 14.67
C ALA A 334 -1.15 1.49 14.33
N PRO A 335 0.12 1.93 14.51
CA PRO A 335 1.29 1.15 14.13
C PRO A 335 1.35 -0.25 14.76
N GLU A 336 0.85 -0.42 15.97
CA GLU A 336 0.77 -1.69 16.69
C GLU A 336 -0.25 -2.67 16.09
N ASP A 337 -1.27 -2.18 15.41
CA ASP A 337 -2.32 -2.99 14.78
C ASP A 337 -1.95 -3.43 13.37
N LEU A 338 -1.06 -2.71 12.70
CA LEU A 338 -0.70 -2.97 11.30
C LEU A 338 -0.17 -4.39 11.05
N PRO A 339 0.65 -5.02 11.92
CA PRO A 339 1.11 -6.40 11.71
C PRO A 339 -0.03 -7.44 11.65
N ALA A 340 -1.21 -7.16 12.23
CA ALA A 340 -2.37 -8.04 12.15
C ALA A 340 -2.86 -8.23 10.71
N TYR A 341 -2.67 -7.24 9.83
CA TYR A 341 -3.01 -7.34 8.40
C TYR A 341 -2.03 -8.22 7.59
N LEU A 342 -0.84 -8.48 8.12
CA LEU A 342 0.07 -9.51 7.62
C LEU A 342 -0.19 -10.88 8.28
N GLY A 343 -1.02 -10.87 9.32
CA GLY A 343 -1.43 -12.02 10.11
C GLY A 343 -0.57 -12.27 11.33
N THR A 344 -1.23 -12.39 12.46
CA THR A 344 -0.65 -12.71 13.78
C THR A 344 -1.34 -13.94 14.40
N GLY A 345 -0.75 -14.53 15.42
CA GLY A 345 -1.35 -15.67 16.12
C GLY A 345 -1.71 -16.81 15.17
N ARG A 346 -2.98 -17.23 15.17
CA ARG A 346 -3.50 -18.31 14.28
C ARG A 346 -3.46 -17.94 12.79
N HIS A 347 -3.43 -16.66 12.47
CA HIS A 347 -3.39 -16.14 11.11
C HIS A 347 -1.99 -15.74 10.66
N ALA A 348 -0.92 -16.08 11.39
CA ALA A 348 0.45 -15.68 11.09
C ALA A 348 0.82 -15.94 9.62
N GLY A 349 1.04 -14.87 8.83
CA GLY A 349 1.35 -14.92 7.41
C GLY A 349 0.18 -15.39 6.51
N LYS A 350 -1.08 -15.30 6.96
CA LYS A 350 -2.25 -15.84 6.27
C LYS A 350 -3.35 -14.80 5.96
N VAL A 351 -3.14 -13.52 6.27
CA VAL A 351 -4.08 -12.44 5.95
C VAL A 351 -3.68 -11.80 4.62
N CYS A 352 -2.75 -10.84 4.61
CA CYS A 352 -2.18 -10.30 3.39
C CYS A 352 -0.70 -10.69 3.26
N ASP A 353 -0.18 -10.65 2.05
CA ASP A 353 1.23 -10.92 1.75
C ASP A 353 2.08 -9.65 1.90
N LEU A 354 1.45 -8.49 1.66
CA LEU A 354 2.02 -7.16 1.69
C LEU A 354 1.15 -6.22 2.53
N ALA A 355 1.77 -5.24 3.18
CA ALA A 355 1.07 -4.10 3.78
C ALA A 355 1.90 -2.82 3.60
N TYR A 356 1.25 -1.67 3.48
CA TYR A 356 1.94 -0.39 3.47
C TYR A 356 2.58 -0.09 4.82
N HIS A 357 3.81 0.40 4.80
CA HIS A 357 4.50 0.79 6.04
C HIS A 357 4.28 2.27 6.34
N ASN A 358 3.04 2.64 6.69
CA ASN A 358 2.64 4.04 6.95
C ASN A 358 3.50 4.70 8.03
N SER A 359 3.80 3.95 9.11
CA SER A 359 4.63 4.46 10.20
C SER A 359 6.03 4.87 9.71
N LEU A 360 6.67 4.08 8.83
CA LEU A 360 7.97 4.46 8.27
C LEU A 360 7.87 5.79 7.52
N MET A 361 6.88 5.94 6.66
CA MET A 361 6.66 7.16 5.88
C MET A 361 6.52 8.39 6.78
N VAL A 362 5.63 8.35 7.78
CA VAL A 362 5.43 9.46 8.73
C VAL A 362 6.69 9.79 9.51
N GLN A 363 7.40 8.78 10.00
CA GLN A 363 8.62 8.97 10.80
C GLN A 363 9.78 9.53 9.97
N LEU A 364 9.85 9.24 8.68
CA LEU A 364 10.85 9.84 7.79
C LEU A 364 10.62 11.35 7.63
N TRP A 365 9.38 11.77 7.38
CA TRP A 365 9.03 13.19 7.28
C TRP A 365 9.23 13.90 8.63
N SER A 366 8.87 13.25 9.75
CA SER A 366 9.09 13.79 11.09
C SER A 366 10.59 14.02 11.38
N ALA A 367 11.43 13.02 11.11
CA ALA A 367 12.88 13.12 11.34
C ALA A 367 13.53 14.19 10.45
N LEU A 368 13.07 14.31 9.20
CA LEU A 368 13.61 15.31 8.27
C LEU A 368 13.24 16.75 8.68
N ALA A 369 12.00 16.98 9.13
CA ALA A 369 11.55 18.30 9.60
C ALA A 369 12.21 18.73 10.90
N SER A 370 12.39 17.80 11.85
CA SER A 370 12.97 18.10 13.16
C SER A 370 14.51 18.05 13.19
N GLY A 371 15.14 17.40 12.21
CA GLY A 371 16.58 17.08 12.25
C GLY A 371 16.94 16.09 13.37
N ASP A 372 15.95 15.31 13.84
CA ASP A 372 16.10 14.36 14.97
C ASP A 372 15.37 13.05 14.67
N ALA A 373 16.08 11.92 14.75
CA ALA A 373 15.55 10.59 14.49
C ALA A 373 15.16 9.80 15.76
N ALA A 374 15.16 10.44 16.96
CA ALA A 374 14.83 9.74 18.20
C ALA A 374 13.40 9.17 18.17
N LEU A 375 12.42 9.96 17.71
CA LEU A 375 11.04 9.51 17.56
C LEU A 375 10.93 8.39 16.53
N ALA A 376 11.58 8.53 15.37
CA ALA A 376 11.61 7.50 14.32
C ALA A 376 12.20 6.18 14.85
N ARG A 377 13.33 6.24 15.57
CA ARG A 377 13.96 5.07 16.19
C ARG A 377 13.03 4.39 17.18
N HIS A 378 12.35 5.16 18.03
CA HIS A 378 11.40 4.63 19.02
C HIS A 378 10.19 3.98 18.32
N ALA A 379 9.53 4.70 17.41
CA ALA A 379 8.32 4.25 16.75
C ALA A 379 8.54 3.02 15.84
N LEU A 380 9.70 2.92 15.19
CA LEU A 380 10.04 1.76 14.34
C LEU A 380 10.49 0.53 15.15
N ALA A 381 10.88 0.70 16.43
CA ALA A 381 11.22 -0.40 17.32
C ALA A 381 10.03 -0.96 18.10
N ALA A 382 8.93 -0.22 18.20
CA ALA A 382 7.78 -0.57 19.03
C ALA A 382 6.92 -1.73 18.48
N PRO A 383 6.59 -1.82 17.15
CA PRO A 383 5.73 -2.87 16.65
C PRO A 383 6.39 -4.26 16.73
N PRO A 384 5.61 -5.33 16.94
CA PRO A 384 6.14 -6.69 16.86
C PRO A 384 6.65 -7.00 15.44
N PRO A 385 7.63 -7.92 15.30
CA PRO A 385 8.14 -8.30 14.00
C PRO A 385 7.04 -8.92 13.13
N LYS A 386 7.02 -8.57 11.85
CA LYS A 386 6.10 -9.17 10.87
C LYS A 386 6.46 -10.64 10.61
N PRO A 387 5.51 -11.45 10.12
CA PRO A 387 5.82 -12.80 9.65
C PRO A 387 6.88 -12.79 8.53
N VAL A 388 7.84 -13.71 8.58
CA VAL A 388 8.96 -13.78 7.61
C VAL A 388 8.50 -14.05 6.17
N THR A 389 7.31 -14.62 6.00
CA THR A 389 6.69 -14.93 4.70
C THR A 389 5.98 -13.73 4.07
N THR A 390 5.97 -12.57 4.71
CA THR A 390 5.29 -11.36 4.28
C THR A 390 6.29 -10.24 4.01
N SER A 391 5.84 -9.18 3.34
CA SER A 391 6.68 -8.03 3.00
C SER A 391 5.99 -6.71 3.33
N TRP A 392 6.79 -5.67 3.57
CA TRP A 392 6.32 -4.30 3.57
C TRP A 392 6.29 -3.74 2.14
N ALA A 393 5.34 -2.86 1.85
CA ALA A 393 5.45 -1.88 0.78
C ALA A 393 5.95 -0.59 1.42
N THR A 394 7.19 -0.21 1.12
CA THR A 394 7.85 0.97 1.69
C THR A 394 7.78 2.14 0.70
N TYR A 395 7.49 3.34 1.18
CA TYR A 395 7.25 4.50 0.32
C TYR A 395 7.47 5.80 1.09
N VAL A 396 7.66 6.90 0.39
CA VAL A 396 7.78 8.25 0.97
C VAL A 396 6.48 9.03 0.85
N ARG A 397 5.68 8.77 -0.17
CA ARG A 397 4.34 9.28 -0.40
C ARG A 397 3.55 8.37 -1.32
N CYS A 398 2.25 8.55 -1.39
CA CYS A 398 1.38 7.92 -2.39
C CYS A 398 0.49 8.99 -3.06
N HIS A 399 -0.66 8.60 -3.58
CA HIS A 399 -1.67 9.51 -4.15
C HIS A 399 -2.52 10.21 -3.08
N ASP A 400 -2.48 9.72 -1.83
CA ASP A 400 -3.20 10.31 -0.71
C ASP A 400 -2.38 11.36 0.00
N ASP A 401 -3.06 12.13 0.83
CA ASP A 401 -2.47 13.06 1.77
C ASP A 401 -1.63 12.36 2.83
N ILE A 402 -0.72 13.10 3.43
CA ILE A 402 0.09 12.63 4.55
C ILE A 402 -0.59 13.03 5.86
N GLY A 403 -1.17 12.03 6.55
CA GLY A 403 -1.66 12.16 7.90
C GLY A 403 -0.54 11.89 8.91
N TRP A 404 -0.43 12.74 9.95
CA TRP A 404 0.63 12.63 10.96
C TRP A 404 0.27 11.60 12.04
N ALA A 405 0.39 10.31 11.71
CA ALA A 405 0.16 9.20 12.65
C ALA A 405 1.31 9.10 13.68
N VAL A 406 1.44 10.11 14.53
CA VAL A 406 2.36 10.16 15.68
C VAL A 406 1.53 9.96 16.94
N SER A 407 1.76 8.84 17.66
CA SER A 407 1.06 8.57 18.91
C SER A 407 1.56 9.49 20.05
N ASP A 408 0.67 9.86 20.95
CA ASP A 408 1.03 10.72 22.08
C ASP A 408 2.01 10.02 23.03
N ASP A 409 1.82 8.72 23.28
CA ASP A 409 2.71 7.91 24.12
C ASP A 409 4.11 7.77 23.48
N GLY A 410 4.16 7.51 22.17
CA GLY A 410 5.42 7.42 21.44
C GLY A 410 6.20 8.75 21.43
N ALA A 411 5.50 9.87 21.28
CA ALA A 411 6.09 11.20 21.38
C ALA A 411 6.59 11.49 22.81
N ALA A 412 5.78 11.18 23.82
CA ALA A 412 6.15 11.37 25.23
C ALA A 412 7.37 10.54 25.65
N ALA A 413 7.53 9.32 25.11
CA ALA A 413 8.68 8.45 25.36
C ALA A 413 10.03 9.07 24.95
N VAL A 414 10.02 10.03 24.02
CA VAL A 414 11.20 10.78 23.57
C VAL A 414 11.18 12.25 24.00
N GLY A 415 10.30 12.62 24.94
CA GLY A 415 10.22 13.96 25.52
C GLY A 415 9.48 14.99 24.66
N LEU A 416 8.66 14.55 23.69
CA LEU A 416 7.85 15.41 22.83
C LEU A 416 6.37 15.38 23.26
N SER A 417 5.62 16.44 22.91
CA SER A 417 4.16 16.45 22.95
C SER A 417 3.62 15.99 21.59
N GLY A 418 2.83 14.93 21.54
CA GLY A 418 2.24 14.42 20.29
C GLY A 418 1.43 15.48 19.54
N PRO A 419 0.44 16.16 20.16
CA PRO A 419 -0.32 17.23 19.51
C PRO A 419 0.54 18.38 19.00
N ALA A 420 1.50 18.86 19.82
CA ALA A 420 2.40 19.93 19.41
C ALA A 420 3.31 19.52 18.24
N HIS A 421 3.76 18.27 18.22
CA HIS A 421 4.60 17.75 17.14
C HIS A 421 3.81 17.59 15.84
N ARG A 422 2.58 17.07 15.89
CA ARG A 422 1.69 17.00 14.70
C ARG A 422 1.41 18.39 14.13
N ALA A 423 1.09 19.37 14.99
CA ALA A 423 0.89 20.76 14.58
C ALA A 423 2.16 21.39 13.97
N PHE A 424 3.34 21.07 14.54
CA PHE A 424 4.63 21.47 13.98
C PHE A 424 4.82 20.91 12.57
N LEU A 425 4.58 19.61 12.36
CA LEU A 425 4.72 18.96 11.05
C LEU A 425 3.78 19.56 10.00
N SER A 426 2.53 19.81 10.35
CA SER A 426 1.55 20.46 9.47
C SER A 426 2.03 21.84 9.03
N ARG A 427 2.47 22.68 9.96
CA ARG A 427 3.01 24.01 9.65
C ARG A 427 4.33 23.97 8.91
N PHE A 428 5.18 22.98 9.21
CA PHE A 428 6.46 22.84 8.53
C PHE A 428 6.24 22.49 7.06
N TYR A 429 5.42 21.48 6.78
CA TYR A 429 5.23 21.00 5.41
C TYR A 429 4.28 21.86 4.59
N SER A 430 3.42 22.70 5.20
CA SER A 430 2.70 23.76 4.47
C SER A 430 3.60 24.93 4.06
N GLY A 431 4.79 25.06 4.66
CA GLY A 431 5.67 26.21 4.45
C GLY A 431 5.44 27.37 5.43
N ASP A 432 4.48 27.27 6.36
CA ASP A 432 4.14 28.33 7.31
C ASP A 432 5.06 28.38 8.54
N PHE A 433 5.93 27.37 8.70
CA PHE A 433 6.89 27.36 9.78
C PHE A 433 8.16 28.14 9.40
N PRO A 434 8.67 29.02 10.25
CA PRO A 434 9.95 29.72 9.99
C PRO A 434 11.06 28.69 9.72
N SER A 435 11.84 28.88 8.70
CA SER A 435 12.89 27.97 8.22
C SER A 435 12.40 26.69 7.52
N SER A 436 11.11 26.54 7.22
CA SER A 436 10.66 25.47 6.35
C SER A 436 11.17 25.61 4.93
N PHE A 437 11.63 24.52 4.37
CA PHE A 437 11.96 24.40 2.95
C PHE A 437 10.79 23.88 2.10
N ALA A 438 9.71 23.38 2.74
CA ALA A 438 8.63 22.68 2.04
C ALA A 438 7.63 23.61 1.34
N ARG A 439 6.92 23.05 0.35
CA ARG A 439 5.81 23.66 -0.39
C ARG A 439 4.66 22.65 -0.49
N GLY A 440 4.03 22.32 0.63
CA GLY A 440 2.83 21.48 0.65
C GLY A 440 1.56 22.31 0.79
N VAL A 441 0.41 21.64 0.61
CA VAL A 441 -0.92 22.21 0.75
C VAL A 441 -1.66 21.51 1.89
N VAL A 442 -2.29 22.28 2.77
CA VAL A 442 -3.08 21.72 3.89
C VAL A 442 -4.32 21.04 3.31
N PHE A 443 -4.53 19.77 3.70
CA PHE A 443 -5.71 18.98 3.38
C PHE A 443 -6.45 18.65 4.68
N GLN A 444 -7.76 18.98 4.75
CA GLN A 444 -8.64 18.67 5.87
C GLN A 444 -8.06 19.00 7.26
N ALA A 445 -8.10 20.26 7.64
CA ALA A 445 -7.79 20.67 9.01
C ALA A 445 -8.97 20.36 9.94
N ASN A 446 -8.70 19.68 11.06
CA ASN A 446 -9.68 19.45 12.11
C ASN A 446 -9.67 20.63 13.10
N PRO A 447 -10.72 21.48 13.15
CA PRO A 447 -10.75 22.65 14.03
C PRO A 447 -10.73 22.30 15.53
N ALA A 448 -11.21 21.09 15.89
CA ALA A 448 -11.32 20.66 17.28
C ALA A 448 -9.97 20.20 17.86
N THR A 449 -9.15 19.52 17.05
CA THR A 449 -7.86 18.99 17.48
C THR A 449 -6.68 19.84 17.02
N GLY A 450 -6.85 20.66 15.99
CA GLY A 450 -5.79 21.39 15.31
C GLY A 450 -4.93 20.51 14.40
N ASP A 451 -5.26 19.23 14.25
CA ASP A 451 -4.57 18.32 13.34
C ASP A 451 -4.91 18.68 11.89
N ALA A 452 -3.91 18.66 11.03
CA ALA A 452 -4.07 18.88 9.60
C ALA A 452 -3.18 17.90 8.83
N ARG A 453 -3.68 17.48 7.66
CA ARG A 453 -2.96 16.61 6.74
C ARG A 453 -2.28 17.46 5.66
N ILE A 454 -1.32 16.89 4.96
CA ILE A 454 -0.56 17.62 3.94
C ILE A 454 -0.59 16.87 2.60
N SER A 455 -0.92 17.60 1.54
CA SER A 455 -0.75 17.19 0.15
C SER A 455 0.51 17.82 -0.44
N GLY A 456 1.27 17.06 -1.22
CA GLY A 456 2.46 17.56 -1.92
C GLY A 456 3.29 16.46 -2.56
N THR A 457 4.01 16.79 -3.65
CA THR A 457 4.97 15.88 -4.26
C THR A 457 6.19 15.71 -3.36
N LEU A 458 6.92 14.60 -3.52
CA LEU A 458 8.19 14.40 -2.83
C LEU A 458 9.14 15.59 -3.01
N ALA A 459 9.30 16.07 -4.22
CA ALA A 459 10.19 17.18 -4.55
C ALA A 459 9.79 18.47 -3.83
N SER A 460 8.50 18.81 -3.83
CA SER A 460 8.00 20.02 -3.18
C SER A 460 8.11 19.94 -1.65
N LEU A 461 7.79 18.79 -1.06
CA LEU A 461 7.91 18.58 0.38
C LEU A 461 9.38 18.50 0.85
N ALA A 462 10.29 17.97 0.01
CA ALA A 462 11.73 17.92 0.30
C ALA A 462 12.46 19.24 -0.02
N GLY A 463 11.74 20.25 -0.50
CA GLY A 463 12.26 21.60 -0.68
C GLY A 463 12.87 21.92 -2.06
N LEU A 464 12.73 21.02 -3.03
CA LEU A 464 13.24 21.26 -4.39
C LEU A 464 12.50 22.40 -5.08
N GLN A 465 11.16 22.46 -4.92
CA GLN A 465 10.37 23.55 -5.50
C GLN A 465 10.83 24.92 -4.98
N ALA A 466 10.99 25.07 -3.67
CA ALA A 466 11.48 26.30 -3.05
C ALA A 466 12.91 26.67 -3.52
N ALA A 467 13.79 25.66 -3.64
CA ALA A 467 15.15 25.85 -4.12
C ALA A 467 15.19 26.30 -5.59
N LEU A 468 14.30 25.79 -6.43
CA LEU A 468 14.17 26.22 -7.83
C LEU A 468 13.61 27.66 -7.95
N GLU A 469 12.73 28.07 -7.03
CA GLU A 469 12.20 29.45 -6.94
C GLU A 469 13.32 30.44 -6.61
N THR A 470 14.20 30.11 -5.65
CA THR A 470 15.33 30.96 -5.24
C THR A 470 16.50 30.93 -6.22
N ARG A 471 16.62 29.85 -7.01
CA ARG A 471 17.73 29.59 -7.94
C ARG A 471 19.11 29.51 -7.27
N ASP A 472 19.15 29.18 -5.98
CA ASP A 472 20.42 28.92 -5.30
C ASP A 472 20.86 27.47 -5.53
N PRO A 473 22.02 27.23 -6.17
CA PRO A 473 22.51 25.87 -6.43
C PRO A 473 22.75 25.06 -5.14
N ASN A 474 23.10 25.70 -4.03
CA ASN A 474 23.32 25.00 -2.76
C ASN A 474 21.99 24.49 -2.19
N ASP A 475 20.91 25.27 -2.31
CA ASP A 475 19.58 24.85 -1.87
C ASP A 475 19.07 23.68 -2.73
N VAL A 476 19.34 23.71 -4.06
CA VAL A 476 19.05 22.61 -4.97
C VAL A 476 19.81 21.33 -4.54
N ASP A 477 21.10 21.44 -4.25
CA ASP A 477 21.93 20.30 -3.80
C ASP A 477 21.42 19.73 -2.47
N LEU A 478 21.04 20.58 -1.52
CA LEU A 478 20.45 20.15 -0.25
C LEU A 478 19.09 19.46 -0.46
N ALA A 479 18.25 19.99 -1.35
CA ALA A 479 16.95 19.37 -1.67
C ALA A 479 17.12 18.01 -2.34
N LEU A 480 18.04 17.88 -3.29
CA LEU A 480 18.38 16.60 -3.91
C LEU A 480 18.96 15.61 -2.89
N GLY A 481 19.78 16.10 -1.94
CA GLY A 481 20.27 15.30 -0.82
C GLY A 481 19.12 14.71 0.02
N ARG A 482 18.10 15.52 0.35
CA ARG A 482 16.90 15.08 1.07
C ARG A 482 16.09 14.05 0.28
N ILE A 483 15.87 14.28 -1.02
CA ILE A 483 15.18 13.34 -1.92
C ILE A 483 15.92 11.99 -1.96
N PHE A 484 17.25 12.02 -2.15
CA PHE A 484 18.07 10.82 -2.17
C PHE A 484 18.07 10.09 -0.82
N LEU A 485 18.17 10.83 0.30
CA LEU A 485 18.11 10.26 1.66
C LEU A 485 16.80 9.49 1.88
N LEU A 486 15.66 10.10 1.56
CA LEU A 486 14.34 9.49 1.73
C LEU A 486 14.21 8.21 0.89
N HIS A 487 14.60 8.26 -0.38
CA HIS A 487 14.64 7.07 -1.22
C HIS A 487 15.61 6.02 -0.68
N ALA A 488 16.81 6.41 -0.22
CA ALA A 488 17.77 5.46 0.33
C ALA A 488 17.22 4.70 1.55
N VAL A 489 16.41 5.37 2.41
CA VAL A 489 15.76 4.67 3.53
C VAL A 489 14.72 3.67 3.03
N VAL A 490 13.79 4.06 2.16
CA VAL A 490 12.71 3.14 1.71
C VAL A 490 13.26 1.99 0.87
N PHE A 491 14.31 2.19 0.08
CA PHE A 491 15.01 1.13 -0.66
C PHE A 491 15.83 0.22 0.25
N GLY A 492 16.33 0.75 1.35
CA GLY A 492 17.15 0.03 2.33
C GLY A 492 16.35 -0.72 3.39
N TYR A 493 15.15 -0.26 3.73
CA TYR A 493 14.37 -0.79 4.85
C TYR A 493 13.99 -2.27 4.71
N GLY A 494 13.85 -2.76 3.48
CA GLY A 494 13.49 -4.16 3.21
C GLY A 494 12.00 -4.38 3.10
N GLY A 495 11.58 -4.46 1.87
CA GLY A 495 10.22 -4.56 1.42
C GLY A 495 10.21 -4.34 -0.09
N ILE A 496 9.08 -4.03 -0.69
CA ILE A 496 9.01 -3.51 -2.04
C ILE A 496 9.05 -1.97 -1.91
N PRO A 497 10.14 -1.29 -2.31
CA PRO A 497 10.16 0.17 -2.37
C PRO A 497 9.24 0.63 -3.51
N LEU A 498 8.30 1.53 -3.21
CA LEU A 498 7.38 2.09 -4.17
C LEU A 498 7.83 3.50 -4.54
N LEU A 499 7.98 3.74 -5.84
CA LEU A 499 8.13 5.06 -6.44
C LEU A 499 6.76 5.52 -6.92
N TYR A 500 6.34 6.71 -6.52
CA TYR A 500 5.16 7.32 -7.12
C TYR A 500 5.60 8.12 -8.35
N MET A 501 4.81 8.04 -9.42
CA MET A 501 5.07 8.69 -10.71
C MET A 501 5.54 10.13 -10.57
N GLY A 502 6.70 10.42 -11.17
CA GLY A 502 7.34 11.73 -11.17
C GLY A 502 8.35 11.96 -10.03
N ASP A 503 8.33 11.14 -8.95
CA ASP A 503 9.33 11.27 -7.88
C ASP A 503 10.74 10.96 -8.38
N GLU A 504 10.87 10.08 -9.36
CA GLU A 504 12.13 9.67 -9.98
C GLU A 504 12.76 10.72 -10.89
N ILE A 505 12.02 11.79 -11.22
CA ILE A 505 12.52 12.94 -11.98
C ILE A 505 12.43 14.26 -11.19
N GLY A 506 12.05 14.20 -9.90
CA GLY A 506 11.92 15.36 -9.04
C GLY A 506 10.76 16.28 -9.40
N LEU A 507 9.64 15.73 -9.84
CA LEU A 507 8.45 16.49 -10.24
C LEU A 507 7.83 17.25 -9.07
N CYS A 508 7.68 18.57 -9.23
CA CYS A 508 7.09 19.45 -8.23
C CYS A 508 5.54 19.44 -8.28
N ASN A 509 4.93 20.12 -7.32
CA ASN A 509 3.47 20.33 -7.27
C ASN A 509 2.95 20.96 -8.57
N ASP A 510 1.72 20.60 -8.92
CA ASP A 510 1.02 21.07 -10.11
C ASP A 510 -0.34 21.67 -9.70
N ASP A 511 -0.46 22.98 -9.80
CA ASP A 511 -1.69 23.71 -9.48
C ASP A 511 -2.70 23.72 -10.65
N SER A 512 -2.40 23.08 -11.77
CA SER A 512 -3.27 23.08 -12.96
C SER A 512 -4.63 22.42 -12.69
N TYR A 513 -4.73 21.53 -11.68
CA TYR A 513 -5.98 20.91 -11.25
C TYR A 513 -7.05 21.93 -10.83
N LEU A 514 -6.66 23.12 -10.36
CA LEU A 514 -7.58 24.20 -9.96
C LEU A 514 -8.41 24.74 -11.13
N ALA A 515 -7.94 24.55 -12.37
CA ALA A 515 -8.67 24.95 -13.56
C ALA A 515 -9.75 23.94 -13.98
N ASP A 516 -9.74 22.73 -13.42
CA ASP A 516 -10.74 21.70 -13.67
C ASP A 516 -11.80 21.68 -12.54
N PRO A 517 -13.06 22.04 -12.82
CA PRO A 517 -14.11 22.07 -11.80
C PRO A 517 -14.37 20.71 -11.12
N HIS A 518 -14.02 19.59 -11.75
CA HIS A 518 -14.18 18.24 -11.18
C HIS A 518 -13.07 17.90 -10.18
N LEU A 519 -11.90 18.54 -10.31
CA LEU A 519 -10.72 18.25 -9.49
C LEU A 519 -10.45 19.33 -8.43
N ALA A 520 -10.87 20.58 -8.69
CA ALA A 520 -10.55 21.76 -7.87
C ALA A 520 -11.00 21.63 -6.40
N GLY A 521 -12.00 20.79 -6.11
CA GLY A 521 -12.49 20.53 -4.75
C GLY A 521 -11.60 19.61 -3.90
N ASP A 522 -10.63 18.91 -4.52
CA ASP A 522 -9.75 17.97 -3.83
C ASP A 522 -8.28 18.34 -4.09
N ASN A 523 -7.64 18.97 -3.12
CA ASN A 523 -6.26 19.43 -3.28
C ASN A 523 -5.20 18.32 -3.30
N ARG A 524 -5.57 17.04 -3.13
CA ARG A 524 -4.66 15.90 -3.37
C ARG A 524 -4.20 15.86 -4.83
N TRP A 525 -4.96 16.46 -5.76
CA TRP A 525 -4.57 16.57 -7.16
C TRP A 525 -3.32 17.42 -7.38
N VAL A 526 -2.92 18.27 -6.44
CA VAL A 526 -1.65 19.03 -6.49
C VAL A 526 -0.43 18.11 -6.65
N HIS A 527 -0.49 16.89 -6.10
CA HIS A 527 0.60 15.91 -6.15
C HIS A 527 0.30 14.68 -7.02
N ARG A 528 -0.72 14.77 -7.88
CA ARG A 528 -1.07 13.77 -8.91
C ARG A 528 -0.92 14.39 -10.32
N PRO A 529 0.22 15.03 -10.64
CA PRO A 529 0.40 15.75 -11.90
C PRO A 529 0.40 14.80 -13.10
N TRP A 530 0.23 15.33 -14.29
CA TRP A 530 0.50 14.60 -15.53
C TRP A 530 2.01 14.35 -15.68
N MET A 531 2.37 13.18 -16.21
CA MET A 531 3.78 12.89 -16.49
C MET A 531 4.28 13.77 -17.64
N PRO A 532 5.23 14.70 -17.40
CA PRO A 532 5.75 15.59 -18.42
C PRO A 532 6.83 14.86 -19.24
N TRP A 533 6.42 14.05 -20.19
CA TRP A 533 7.34 13.20 -20.95
C TRP A 533 8.47 13.94 -21.63
N GLN A 534 8.26 15.18 -22.04
CA GLN A 534 9.31 16.01 -22.62
C GLN A 534 10.40 16.32 -21.58
N ASP A 535 10.02 16.63 -20.34
CA ASP A 535 10.98 16.86 -19.26
C ASP A 535 11.61 15.55 -18.78
N ALA A 536 10.84 14.45 -18.77
CA ALA A 536 11.34 13.13 -18.43
C ALA A 536 12.48 12.65 -19.37
N GLU A 537 12.55 13.15 -20.61
CA GLU A 537 13.70 12.87 -21.50
C GLU A 537 15.00 13.52 -21.01
N ARG A 538 14.93 14.55 -20.16
CA ARG A 538 16.11 15.17 -19.52
C ARG A 538 16.77 14.26 -18.49
N ARG A 539 16.18 13.13 -18.16
CA ARG A 539 16.78 12.09 -17.31
C ARG A 539 18.15 11.61 -17.81
N HIS A 540 18.45 11.83 -19.08
CA HIS A 540 19.74 11.50 -19.70
C HIS A 540 20.78 12.61 -19.58
N ASP A 541 20.40 13.81 -19.13
CA ASP A 541 21.31 14.93 -18.89
C ASP A 541 21.75 14.94 -17.42
N PRO A 542 23.00 14.58 -17.10
CA PRO A 542 23.48 14.51 -15.72
C PRO A 542 23.58 15.88 -15.03
N ALA A 543 23.46 16.98 -15.77
CA ALA A 543 23.45 18.33 -15.22
C ALA A 543 22.04 18.80 -14.83
N SER A 544 21.00 18.19 -15.38
CA SER A 544 19.61 18.51 -15.06
C SER A 544 19.19 17.93 -13.72
N VAL A 545 18.15 18.49 -13.12
CA VAL A 545 17.52 17.96 -11.90
C VAL A 545 16.96 16.56 -12.16
N GLU A 546 16.25 16.40 -13.27
CA GLU A 546 15.63 15.14 -13.68
C GLU A 546 16.67 14.03 -13.85
N GLY A 547 17.81 14.35 -14.51
CA GLY A 547 18.89 13.40 -14.69
C GLY A 547 19.59 13.01 -13.38
N ARG A 548 19.81 13.97 -12.49
CA ARG A 548 20.41 13.72 -11.17
C ARG A 548 19.52 12.83 -10.29
N VAL A 549 18.22 13.12 -10.22
CA VAL A 549 17.28 12.30 -9.42
C VAL A 549 17.15 10.91 -10.01
N PHE A 550 16.93 10.79 -11.32
CA PHE A 550 16.77 9.52 -12.00
C PHE A 550 18.01 8.62 -11.86
N ALA A 551 19.20 9.18 -12.05
CA ALA A 551 20.46 8.46 -11.85
C ALA A 551 20.62 8.01 -10.40
N GLY A 552 20.24 8.83 -9.41
CA GLY A 552 20.26 8.49 -8.00
C GLY A 552 19.35 7.31 -7.66
N VAL A 553 18.11 7.31 -8.16
CA VAL A 553 17.16 6.19 -7.96
C VAL A 553 17.68 4.91 -8.63
N ARG A 554 18.15 4.98 -9.89
CA ARG A 554 18.76 3.83 -10.58
C ARG A 554 19.95 3.26 -9.83
N HIS A 555 20.75 4.12 -9.23
CA HIS A 555 21.89 3.72 -8.42
C HIS A 555 21.43 2.92 -7.19
N LEU A 556 20.42 3.41 -6.45
CA LEU A 556 19.82 2.68 -5.31
C LEU A 556 19.30 1.29 -5.74
N VAL A 557 18.58 1.20 -6.86
CA VAL A 557 18.10 -0.07 -7.43
C VAL A 557 19.28 -1.01 -7.70
N SER A 558 20.32 -0.52 -8.35
CA SER A 558 21.52 -1.30 -8.70
C SER A 558 22.27 -1.84 -7.47
N VAL A 559 22.43 -1.01 -6.43
CA VAL A 559 23.11 -1.41 -5.19
C VAL A 559 22.25 -2.41 -4.40
N ARG A 560 20.95 -2.13 -4.27
CA ARG A 560 20.01 -2.97 -3.53
C ARG A 560 19.98 -4.41 -4.05
N ARG A 561 19.94 -4.62 -5.36
CA ARG A 561 19.93 -5.95 -6.01
C ARG A 561 21.11 -6.84 -5.61
N ARG A 562 22.25 -6.24 -5.24
CA ARG A 562 23.49 -6.94 -4.92
C ARG A 562 23.63 -7.29 -3.43
N LEU A 563 22.70 -6.83 -2.58
CA LEU A 563 22.77 -6.99 -1.13
C LEU A 563 21.67 -7.95 -0.62
N PRO A 564 21.99 -9.25 -0.43
CA PRO A 564 21.01 -10.23 0.07
C PRO A 564 20.40 -9.84 1.42
N GLY A 565 21.13 -9.08 2.25
CA GLY A 565 20.63 -8.54 3.51
C GLY A 565 19.44 -7.58 3.35
N LEU A 566 19.12 -7.12 2.12
CA LEU A 566 17.96 -6.27 1.86
C LEU A 566 16.71 -7.04 1.43
N HIS A 567 16.73 -8.38 1.48
CA HIS A 567 15.56 -9.23 1.28
C HIS A 567 14.48 -8.92 2.35
N ALA A 568 13.21 -8.87 1.95
CA ALA A 568 12.11 -8.46 2.85
C ALA A 568 11.90 -9.37 4.07
N ALA A 569 12.35 -10.63 4.02
CA ALA A 569 12.33 -11.55 5.17
C ALA A 569 13.34 -11.16 6.27
N VAL A 570 14.33 -10.31 5.94
CA VAL A 570 15.29 -9.80 6.92
C VAL A 570 14.70 -8.59 7.62
N GLU A 571 14.67 -8.62 8.94
CA GLU A 571 14.14 -7.54 9.75
C GLU A 571 15.04 -6.29 9.72
N SER A 572 14.43 -5.10 9.67
CA SER A 572 15.10 -3.82 9.89
C SER A 572 14.98 -3.44 11.35
N THR A 573 16.09 -3.53 12.08
CA THR A 573 16.12 -3.19 13.50
C THR A 573 16.72 -1.79 13.68
N PRO A 574 15.97 -0.82 14.21
CA PRO A 574 16.54 0.46 14.61
C PRO A 574 17.58 0.25 15.72
N VAL A 575 18.74 0.92 15.59
CA VAL A 575 19.84 0.80 16.56
C VAL A 575 20.34 2.17 16.98
N ASP A 576 20.90 2.24 18.19
CA ASP A 576 21.54 3.45 18.70
C ASP A 576 23.01 3.48 18.29
N VAL A 577 23.43 4.61 17.74
CA VAL A 577 24.83 4.90 17.35
C VAL A 577 25.40 6.11 18.11
N GLY A 578 24.71 6.57 19.16
CA GLY A 578 25.15 7.62 20.06
C GLY A 578 24.76 9.04 19.68
N THR A 579 23.88 9.20 18.67
CA THR A 579 23.32 10.52 18.29
C THR A 579 21.93 10.35 17.68
N SER A 580 21.02 11.28 17.95
CA SER A 580 19.71 11.33 17.33
C SER A 580 19.70 12.03 15.97
N ALA A 581 20.78 12.68 15.58
CA ALA A 581 20.94 13.26 14.24
C ALA A 581 21.07 12.21 13.13
N LEU A 582 21.30 10.94 13.52
CA LEU A 582 21.37 9.80 12.60
C LEU A 582 20.26 8.81 12.87
N LEU A 583 19.48 8.48 11.83
CA LEU A 583 18.69 7.26 11.81
C LEU A 583 19.62 6.10 11.45
N ALA A 584 19.69 5.08 12.31
CA ALA A 584 20.51 3.89 12.06
C ALA A 584 19.63 2.64 12.06
N LEU A 585 19.73 1.83 11.00
CA LEU A 585 18.99 0.58 10.84
C LEU A 585 19.98 -0.57 10.62
N LEU A 586 19.79 -1.67 11.34
CA LEU A 586 20.61 -2.86 11.21
C LEU A 586 19.81 -3.99 10.61
N ARG A 587 20.37 -4.61 9.58
CA ARG A 587 19.82 -5.81 8.91
C ARG A 587 20.78 -6.96 9.07
N ARG A 588 20.39 -7.96 9.88
CA ARG A 588 21.23 -9.13 10.16
C ARG A 588 20.96 -10.23 9.15
N HIS A 589 21.98 -10.61 8.38
CA HIS A 589 21.87 -11.66 7.38
C HIS A 589 23.12 -12.57 7.41
N PRO A 590 22.98 -13.90 7.22
CA PRO A 590 24.11 -14.84 7.23
C PRO A 590 25.20 -14.52 6.20
N ALA A 591 24.85 -14.02 5.03
CA ALA A 591 25.78 -13.62 3.97
C ALA A 591 26.45 -12.25 4.21
N GLY A 592 26.19 -11.61 5.32
CA GLY A 592 26.73 -10.28 5.69
C GLY A 592 25.63 -9.34 6.18
N SER A 593 25.81 -8.82 7.40
CA SER A 593 24.91 -7.82 7.96
C SER A 593 25.15 -6.46 7.30
N VAL A 594 24.08 -5.67 7.14
CA VAL A 594 24.15 -4.31 6.62
C VAL A 594 23.74 -3.34 7.72
N LEU A 595 24.59 -2.39 8.09
CA LEU A 595 24.25 -1.25 8.92
C LEU A 595 24.02 -0.05 8.01
N GLN A 596 22.85 0.53 8.11
CA GLN A 596 22.44 1.69 7.34
C GLN A 596 22.48 2.92 8.23
N LEU A 597 23.15 3.97 7.80
CA LEU A 597 23.27 5.24 8.50
C LEU A 597 22.71 6.36 7.61
N TYR A 598 21.83 7.18 8.18
CA TYR A 598 21.12 8.24 7.49
C TYR A 598 21.22 9.54 8.29
N ASN A 599 21.94 10.52 7.77
CA ASN A 599 22.03 11.84 8.40
C ASN A 599 20.77 12.66 8.04
N VAL A 600 19.88 12.88 9.02
CA VAL A 600 18.62 13.61 8.80
C VAL A 600 18.78 15.14 8.94
N THR A 601 20.03 15.64 9.05
CA THR A 601 20.34 17.06 9.27
C THR A 601 21.11 17.66 8.09
N GLN A 602 21.10 18.99 7.99
CA GLN A 602 21.93 19.71 7.01
C GLN A 602 23.36 19.98 7.48
N GLN A 603 23.84 19.25 8.49
CA GLN A 603 25.16 19.41 9.06
C GLN A 603 25.95 18.12 9.02
N TRP A 604 27.28 18.22 9.01
CA TRP A 604 28.14 17.06 9.16
C TRP A 604 27.93 16.41 10.52
N GLN A 605 27.70 15.11 10.53
CA GLN A 605 27.44 14.35 11.75
C GLN A 605 28.51 13.29 12.00
N PRO A 606 29.14 13.29 13.19
CA PRO A 606 30.09 12.25 13.55
C PRO A 606 29.40 11.01 14.11
N VAL A 607 29.97 9.84 13.83
CA VAL A 607 29.61 8.58 14.49
C VAL A 607 30.87 7.81 14.88
N SER A 608 30.88 7.19 16.07
CA SER A 608 32.01 6.40 16.53
C SER A 608 32.23 5.16 15.64
N VAL A 609 33.47 4.93 15.22
CA VAL A 609 33.88 3.69 14.52
C VAL A 609 33.55 2.45 15.35
N ASP A 610 33.79 2.53 16.68
CA ASP A 610 33.54 1.42 17.60
C ASP A 610 32.04 1.14 17.74
N ALA A 611 31.18 2.16 17.74
CA ALA A 611 29.73 1.99 17.74
C ALA A 611 29.28 1.28 16.45
N VAL A 612 29.77 1.71 15.28
CA VAL A 612 29.46 1.09 13.98
C VAL A 612 29.90 -0.37 13.94
N ARG A 613 31.14 -0.65 14.35
CA ARG A 613 31.68 -2.03 14.38
C ARG A 613 30.95 -2.90 15.40
N GLY A 614 30.60 -2.35 16.56
CA GLY A 614 29.82 -3.04 17.58
C GLY A 614 28.46 -3.51 17.05
N GLN A 615 27.75 -2.65 16.32
CA GLN A 615 26.46 -3.01 15.69
C GLN A 615 26.64 -4.13 14.63
N LEU A 616 27.66 -4.03 13.80
CA LEU A 616 27.96 -5.07 12.79
C LEU A 616 28.54 -6.36 13.38
N ARG A 617 28.93 -6.37 14.68
CA ARG A 617 29.69 -7.46 15.33
C ARG A 617 30.96 -7.82 14.52
N ALA A 618 31.55 -6.80 13.92
CA ALA A 618 32.67 -6.95 13.03
C ALA A 618 33.99 -7.09 13.80
N ARG A 619 34.85 -8.04 13.35
CA ARG A 619 36.26 -8.05 13.74
C ARG A 619 36.97 -6.80 13.16
N PRO A 620 38.17 -6.45 13.66
CA PRO A 620 38.97 -5.42 13.01
C PRO A 620 39.14 -5.73 11.53
N GLY A 621 38.52 -4.94 10.67
CA GLY A 621 38.47 -5.10 9.22
C GLY A 621 38.03 -3.80 8.56
N ARG A 622 37.99 -3.79 7.24
CA ARG A 622 37.61 -2.61 6.45
C ARG A 622 36.08 -2.49 6.42
N LEU A 623 35.55 -1.33 6.78
CA LEU A 623 34.18 -0.98 6.51
C LEU A 623 34.05 -0.59 5.02
N TRP A 624 32.91 -0.94 4.41
CA TRP A 624 32.63 -0.62 3.02
C TRP A 624 31.24 -0.02 2.89
N ASP A 625 31.14 1.19 2.36
CA ASP A 625 29.87 1.78 1.98
C ASP A 625 29.50 1.41 0.54
N HIS A 626 28.37 0.74 0.38
CA HIS A 626 27.90 0.28 -0.93
C HIS A 626 27.28 1.38 -1.78
N LEU A 627 26.73 2.45 -1.15
CA LEU A 627 26.11 3.54 -1.89
C LEU A 627 27.15 4.45 -2.54
N SER A 628 28.21 4.78 -1.82
CA SER A 628 29.26 5.66 -2.35
C SER A 628 30.47 4.89 -2.90
N ALA A 629 30.44 3.55 -2.80
CA ALA A 629 31.51 2.65 -3.26
C ALA A 629 32.89 3.01 -2.69
N PHE A 630 32.98 3.36 -1.40
CA PHE A 630 34.24 3.69 -0.72
C PHE A 630 34.35 3.03 0.65
N ALA A 631 35.56 3.01 1.19
CA ALA A 631 35.79 2.60 2.57
C ALA A 631 35.92 3.85 3.44
N PRO A 632 34.98 4.08 4.37
CA PRO A 632 35.09 5.20 5.28
C PRO A 632 36.38 5.10 6.13
N VAL A 633 37.14 6.19 6.17
CA VAL A 633 38.40 6.30 6.91
C VAL A 633 38.20 7.20 8.10
N SER A 634 38.74 6.81 9.23
CA SER A 634 38.75 7.59 10.47
C SER A 634 40.17 8.01 10.84
N GLY A 635 40.37 9.30 11.11
CA GLY A 635 41.62 9.80 11.67
C GLY A 635 41.59 10.00 13.19
N ASP A 636 40.38 10.11 13.76
CA ASP A 636 40.14 10.47 15.17
C ASP A 636 39.21 9.47 15.91
N GLY A 637 38.99 8.29 15.34
CA GLY A 637 38.05 7.29 15.86
C GLY A 637 36.59 7.57 15.49
N ARG A 638 36.34 8.55 14.63
CA ARG A 638 35.01 8.94 14.15
C ARG A 638 34.90 8.84 12.62
N LEU A 639 33.71 8.51 12.14
CA LEU A 639 33.31 8.65 10.75
C LEU A 639 32.40 9.87 10.64
N TRP A 640 32.52 10.62 9.55
CA TRP A 640 31.77 11.86 9.35
C TRP A 640 30.83 11.72 8.15
N LEU A 641 29.52 11.83 8.41
CA LEU A 641 28.49 11.83 7.39
C LEU A 641 28.18 13.27 6.96
N ALA A 642 28.22 13.51 5.66
CA ALA A 642 27.83 14.79 5.09
C ALA A 642 26.32 15.10 5.31
N PRO A 643 25.89 16.36 5.15
CA PRO A 643 24.47 16.71 5.18
C PRO A 643 23.64 15.78 4.30
N TYR A 644 22.56 15.22 4.87
CA TYR A 644 21.62 14.30 4.20
C TYR A 644 22.27 13.06 3.54
N ALA A 645 23.49 12.69 3.96
CA ALA A 645 24.16 11.49 3.45
C ALA A 645 23.48 10.21 3.94
N ALA A 646 23.48 9.22 3.06
CA ALA A 646 23.06 7.85 3.35
C ALA A 646 24.23 6.89 3.10
N TRP A 647 24.52 5.98 4.04
CA TRP A 647 25.51 4.91 3.89
C TRP A 647 24.91 3.54 4.18
N TRP A 648 25.23 2.56 3.34
CA TRP A 648 24.91 1.14 3.56
C TRP A 648 26.20 0.37 3.79
N LEU A 649 26.55 0.18 5.08
CA LEU A 649 27.83 -0.33 5.50
C LEU A 649 27.80 -1.85 5.70
N THR A 650 28.82 -2.52 5.16
CA THR A 650 29.19 -3.88 5.55
C THR A 650 30.62 -3.89 6.12
N ALA A 651 30.94 -4.94 6.89
CA ALA A 651 32.29 -5.20 7.35
C ALA A 651 32.89 -6.34 6.53
N GLY A 652 34.08 -6.11 5.94
CA GLY A 652 34.87 -7.11 5.22
C GLY A 652 35.73 -7.95 6.15
#